data_e34068cc68f95e5398dcd608108f15d7
#
_entry.id   e34068cc68f95e5398dcd608108f15d7
#
_cell.length_a   1.000
_cell.length_b   1.000
_cell.length_c   1.000
_cell.angle_alpha   90.00
_cell.angle_beta   90.00
_cell.angle_gamma   90.00
#
_symmetry.space_group_name_H-M   'P 1'
#
loop_
_entity.id
_entity.type
_entity.pdbx_description
1 polymer ?
#
loop_
_entity_poly.entity_id
_entity_poly.type
_entity_poly.pdbx_seq_one_letter_code
_entity_poly.pdbx_strand_id
1 'polypeptide(L)'
;LSQTLFTLKVPPCISAELSHAPLMLEFMPLAPSTSRVSDIYPTALIHGHTASGLRGTMAVSLLLLLDGDVHGLFVQNTTTDASMPAHSPSHAHAFLRAEHRSDILSLQTTNDHHSLLSFSRDGVMIWWNLCEHGEAVSMNSEYQVRLRNAYAVCAMGQGPNLIALDESHLVLALFDKSSFASSSSHVTTVNNISMMFSKLQGVTPDTLVALYSFEAQDAHNVVIVRQDGSLLTWTCASTSSGWVLHPMQTHRLNTDDVVCAELVSDWHPIECKPVLITLSSSGTLHVWEALTWTCLHTIETQRNAVRLCADILGHIAVLSRTNRTWKVSIYDVRLLPFASTLVHEHNMSNVAHTPSLAWTTTSDSGAMLAVSGDQRVTLFVETQFVWAPIARVDLHGMGSANISHVGWVAPHRLLVASTCQLFLFESEVKADGCNVTTQDLWTHRSHMRPYHDALFLLRCMQFGLTKDACASIQLIDAASRNGRWNHLSWSFEREPLTALRISHPIPAMLERIQANGLVDIDSHSVPALLAVLQAAHQIVRTDVDVHAKQYLLSWYASQHTSAPIIWAYLSETQEALLSKVTSEWADRISWPIVRDSGVFGWMRSREALLPIMEQVARAAFTAGDDIDPIRCSLFYLALKKPQMLKSVWRRAVGHPDQSKMIAFLGHDFSEERWRVAAQKNAYALMSQRRFEFAVAFFLLGNALSDAVHVCVRQLNDVALAIALARVFENEDQGPVFKRVLRQYAVPHAHETGDRWFGMWAHLVLGEYAEAVHMITKPLSSSVSGPLFDLPDPSLLMVLEYFKRHYWCYAALSPQDETRCVAFYAQLLSRTGCDLVGLAMLRSW
;
A
#
# COMPACT_ATOMS: atom_id res chain seq x y z
N LEU A 1 26.36 56.46 -6.89
CA LEU A 1 26.39 55.40 -7.89
C LEU A 1 25.02 55.33 -8.59
N SER A 2 24.81 56.19 -9.64
CA SER A 2 23.54 56.35 -10.36
C SER A 2 23.66 55.85 -11.81
N GLN A 3 24.41 54.82 -12.05
CA GLN A 3 24.40 54.13 -13.35
C GLN A 3 23.85 52.71 -13.15
N THR A 4 22.74 52.46 -13.84
CA THR A 4 22.17 51.11 -14.01
C THR A 4 23.22 50.24 -14.70
N LEU A 5 24.00 49.48 -13.94
CA LEU A 5 25.04 48.61 -14.45
C LEU A 5 24.46 47.36 -15.16
N PHE A 6 23.21 46.97 -14.90
CA PHE A 6 22.52 45.92 -15.64
C PHE A 6 21.02 45.92 -15.39
N THR A 7 20.27 45.39 -16.31
CA THR A 7 18.82 45.13 -16.17
C THR A 7 18.65 43.74 -15.68
N LEU A 8 18.22 43.56 -14.42
CA LEU A 8 17.87 42.27 -13.87
C LEU A 8 16.52 41.83 -14.43
N LYS A 9 16.46 40.76 -15.19
CA LYS A 9 15.20 40.09 -15.48
C LYS A 9 14.76 39.32 -14.23
N VAL A 10 13.87 39.92 -13.45
CA VAL A 10 13.26 39.30 -12.29
C VAL A 10 12.35 38.18 -12.79
N PRO A 11 12.44 36.96 -12.24
CA PRO A 11 11.53 35.87 -12.59
C PRO A 11 10.06 36.27 -12.40
N PRO A 12 9.12 35.77 -13.22
CA PRO A 12 7.71 36.18 -13.19
C PRO A 12 7.03 36.07 -11.84
N CYS A 13 7.43 35.11 -11.01
CA CYS A 13 6.91 34.93 -9.63
C CYS A 13 7.27 36.11 -8.71
N ILE A 14 8.48 36.69 -8.86
CA ILE A 14 8.93 37.83 -8.07
C ILE A 14 8.37 39.12 -8.66
N SER A 15 8.26 39.21 -9.98
CA SER A 15 7.71 40.39 -10.64
C SER A 15 6.22 40.63 -10.39
N ALA A 16 5.44 39.57 -10.18
CA ALA A 16 4.01 39.67 -9.87
C ALA A 16 3.76 40.24 -8.46
N GLU A 17 4.59 39.90 -7.47
CA GLU A 17 4.47 40.40 -6.10
C GLU A 17 5.05 41.85 -5.96
N LEU A 18 5.99 42.22 -6.82
CA LEU A 18 6.67 43.52 -6.76
C LEU A 18 6.10 44.58 -7.69
N SER A 19 5.08 44.26 -8.48
CA SER A 19 4.54 45.14 -9.51
C SER A 19 3.95 46.46 -8.99
N HIS A 20 3.77 46.68 -7.69
CA HIS A 20 3.15 47.85 -7.08
C HIS A 20 3.94 48.47 -5.94
N ALA A 21 5.21 48.13 -5.73
CA ALA A 21 6.03 48.67 -4.66
C ALA A 21 7.33 49.33 -5.17
N PRO A 22 7.79 50.43 -4.57
CA PRO A 22 9.11 50.96 -4.86
C PRO A 22 10.18 49.97 -4.39
N LEU A 23 10.98 49.48 -5.30
CA LEU A 23 12.06 48.54 -5.03
C LEU A 23 13.21 49.33 -4.38
N MET A 24 13.54 49.06 -3.11
CA MET A 24 14.77 49.53 -2.48
C MET A 24 15.73 48.32 -2.43
N LEU A 25 16.83 48.44 -3.13
CA LEU A 25 17.93 47.47 -3.14
C LEU A 25 19.00 47.92 -2.14
N GLU A 26 19.15 47.17 -1.05
CA GLU A 26 20.21 47.38 -0.07
C GLU A 26 21.27 46.29 -0.23
N PHE A 27 22.50 46.64 -0.52
CA PHE A 27 23.61 45.71 -0.71
C PHE A 27 24.33 45.51 0.62
N MET A 28 24.29 44.31 1.18
CA MET A 28 25.10 43.97 2.35
C MET A 28 26.34 43.16 1.92
N PRO A 29 27.54 43.57 2.34
CA PRO A 29 28.75 42.79 2.09
C PRO A 29 28.71 41.50 2.91
N LEU A 30 28.87 40.38 2.25
CA LEU A 30 29.03 39.07 2.90
C LEU A 30 30.37 39.03 3.65
N ALA A 31 30.36 38.59 4.88
CA ALA A 31 31.59 38.36 5.66
C ALA A 31 32.50 37.35 4.90
N PRO A 32 33.82 37.65 4.84
CA PRO A 32 34.74 36.79 4.11
C PRO A 32 34.81 35.39 4.80
N SER A 33 34.23 34.41 4.18
CA SER A 33 34.48 33.00 4.54
C SER A 33 35.87 32.64 4.04
N THR A 34 36.67 31.95 4.86
CA THR A 34 38.07 31.61 4.66
C THR A 34 38.36 30.58 3.55
N SER A 35 37.40 30.23 2.73
CA SER A 35 37.59 29.40 1.54
C SER A 35 37.63 30.28 0.30
N ARG A 36 38.70 30.19 -0.46
CA ARG A 36 39.01 30.91 -1.69
C ARG A 36 37.92 30.81 -2.79
N VAL A 37 36.82 31.50 -2.58
CA VAL A 37 35.91 31.87 -3.67
C VAL A 37 36.21 33.37 -3.89
N SER A 38 36.95 33.69 -4.91
CA SER A 38 37.52 35.02 -5.15
C SER A 38 36.48 36.05 -5.53
N ASP A 39 35.23 35.67 -5.80
CA ASP A 39 34.27 36.58 -6.40
C ASP A 39 32.81 36.33 -5.94
N ILE A 40 32.56 36.44 -4.63
CA ILE A 40 31.21 36.48 -4.08
C ILE A 40 30.68 37.91 -4.11
N TYR A 41 29.63 38.14 -4.86
CA TYR A 41 28.95 39.40 -4.98
C TYR A 41 27.72 39.53 -4.07
N PRO A 42 27.24 40.75 -3.83
CA PRO A 42 26.49 41.10 -2.65
C PRO A 42 25.09 40.46 -2.61
N THR A 43 24.66 40.10 -1.40
CA THR A 43 23.25 39.76 -1.09
C THR A 43 22.44 41.04 -1.20
N ALA A 44 21.40 41.05 -2.04
CA ALA A 44 20.48 42.16 -2.15
C ALA A 44 19.24 41.86 -1.30
N LEU A 45 18.94 42.72 -0.34
CA LEU A 45 17.68 42.68 0.39
C LEU A 45 16.63 43.50 -0.40
N ILE A 46 15.59 42.86 -0.85
CA ILE A 46 14.50 43.51 -1.57
C ILE A 46 13.36 43.72 -0.56
N HIS A 47 13.11 44.96 -0.18
CA HIS A 47 11.97 45.34 0.63
C HIS A 47 10.78 45.67 -0.27
N GLY A 48 9.66 44.96 -0.13
CA GLY A 48 8.45 45.22 -0.89
C GLY A 48 7.21 45.20 -0.02
N HIS A 49 6.17 45.95 -0.46
CA HIS A 49 4.83 45.85 0.11
C HIS A 49 4.01 44.88 -0.76
N THR A 50 3.41 43.84 -0.17
CA THR A 50 2.45 42.99 -0.87
C THR A 50 1.15 43.78 -1.13
N ALA A 51 0.37 43.37 -2.12
CA ALA A 51 -0.92 43.97 -2.47
C ALA A 51 -1.94 43.99 -1.31
N SER A 52 -1.67 43.27 -0.23
CA SER A 52 -2.47 43.20 1.03
C SER A 52 -2.01 44.23 2.08
N GLY A 53 -1.03 45.08 1.80
CA GLY A 53 -0.53 46.07 2.76
C GLY A 53 0.39 45.56 3.85
N LEU A 54 0.78 44.32 3.83
CA LEU A 54 1.73 43.71 4.75
C LEU A 54 3.17 44.05 4.34
N ARG A 55 3.97 44.54 5.27
CA ARG A 55 5.41 44.74 5.05
C ARG A 55 6.13 43.42 5.19
N GLY A 56 6.65 42.88 4.11
CA GLY A 56 7.52 41.71 4.11
C GLY A 56 8.92 42.04 3.62
N THR A 57 9.92 41.47 4.25
CA THR A 57 11.31 41.53 3.77
C THR A 57 11.61 40.23 3.05
N MET A 58 11.92 40.31 1.77
CA MET A 58 12.37 39.17 0.98
C MET A 58 13.90 39.30 0.80
N ALA A 59 14.67 38.39 1.36
CA ALA A 59 16.10 38.32 1.12
C ALA A 59 16.34 37.51 -0.16
N VAL A 60 16.90 38.16 -1.17
CA VAL A 60 17.32 37.54 -2.43
C VAL A 60 18.83 37.59 -2.49
N SER A 61 19.47 36.44 -2.43
CA SER A 61 20.91 36.33 -2.62
C SER A 61 21.21 35.99 -4.08
N LEU A 62 21.83 36.92 -4.77
CA LEU A 62 22.27 36.76 -6.15
C LEU A 62 23.76 36.41 -6.16
N LEU A 63 24.09 35.22 -6.63
CA LEU A 63 25.46 34.84 -6.92
C LEU A 63 25.77 35.20 -8.39
N LEU A 64 26.54 36.24 -8.60
CA LEU A 64 27.01 36.68 -9.93
C LEU A 64 28.46 36.22 -10.09
N LEU A 65 28.81 35.59 -11.19
CA LEU A 65 30.20 35.39 -11.59
C LEU A 65 30.75 36.62 -12.37
N LEU A 66 32.05 36.73 -12.45
CA LEU A 66 32.77 37.84 -13.13
C LEU A 66 32.40 38.02 -14.61
N ASP A 67 31.86 37.01 -15.26
CA ASP A 67 31.39 37.05 -16.65
C ASP A 67 29.95 37.58 -16.79
N GLY A 68 29.28 37.94 -15.68
CA GLY A 68 27.92 38.50 -15.69
C GLY A 68 26.78 37.49 -15.70
N ASP A 69 27.07 36.20 -15.67
CA ASP A 69 26.07 35.17 -15.59
C ASP A 69 25.60 34.96 -14.14
N VAL A 70 24.28 34.80 -13.97
CA VAL A 70 23.68 34.51 -12.66
C VAL A 70 23.71 33.02 -12.45
N HIS A 71 24.48 32.56 -11.48
CA HIS A 71 24.66 31.13 -11.20
C HIS A 71 23.79 30.58 -10.07
N GLY A 72 23.18 31.44 -9.29
CA GLY A 72 22.24 31.04 -8.25
C GLY A 72 21.32 32.16 -7.79
N LEU A 73 20.08 31.87 -7.56
CA LEU A 73 19.11 32.76 -6.96
C LEU A 73 18.60 32.11 -5.67
N PHE A 74 18.95 32.67 -4.53
CA PHE A 74 18.41 32.24 -3.22
C PHE A 74 17.34 33.24 -2.80
N VAL A 75 16.13 32.77 -2.57
CA VAL A 75 14.99 33.59 -2.15
C VAL A 75 14.56 33.13 -0.76
N GLN A 76 14.82 33.96 0.25
CA GLN A 76 14.36 33.75 1.61
C GLN A 76 13.33 34.80 1.99
N ASN A 77 12.14 34.37 2.37
CA ASN A 77 11.10 35.28 2.87
C ASN A 77 11.20 35.38 4.39
N THR A 78 11.67 36.49 4.92
CA THR A 78 11.75 36.75 6.37
C THR A 78 10.59 37.65 6.76
N THR A 79 9.54 37.11 7.36
CA THR A 79 8.50 37.90 8.04
C THR A 79 8.94 38.20 9.46
N THR A 80 9.10 39.49 9.78
CA THR A 80 9.55 39.98 11.10
C THR A 80 8.41 40.32 12.06
N ASP A 81 7.17 39.90 11.81
CA ASP A 81 6.05 40.18 12.72
C ASP A 81 5.58 38.94 13.48
N ALA A 82 5.91 38.92 14.78
CA ALA A 82 5.56 37.89 15.75
C ALA A 82 4.09 37.89 16.22
N SER A 83 3.18 38.59 15.53
CA SER A 83 1.81 38.83 16.02
C SER A 83 0.68 38.46 15.09
N MET A 84 0.95 37.67 14.01
CA MET A 84 -0.11 37.23 13.10
C MET A 84 -0.38 35.72 13.22
N PRO A 85 -1.66 35.30 13.18
CA PRO A 85 -2.00 33.88 13.19
C PRO A 85 -1.51 33.17 11.92
N ALA A 86 -1.16 31.91 12.07
CA ALA A 86 -0.48 31.01 11.12
C ALA A 86 -1.19 30.77 9.77
N HIS A 87 -1.34 31.79 8.95
CA HIS A 87 -1.85 31.70 7.57
C HIS A 87 -0.99 32.43 6.54
N SER A 88 0.32 32.62 6.80
CA SER A 88 1.24 33.14 5.78
C SER A 88 1.74 32.00 4.89
N PRO A 89 1.92 32.25 3.56
CA PRO A 89 2.44 31.23 2.66
C PRO A 89 3.87 30.84 3.07
N SER A 90 4.03 29.55 3.23
CA SER A 90 5.22 28.84 3.66
C SER A 90 6.52 29.24 2.96
N HIS A 91 7.57 29.26 3.75
CA HIS A 91 8.95 29.41 3.32
C HIS A 91 9.42 28.14 2.58
N ALA A 92 9.16 28.03 1.28
CA ALA A 92 9.87 27.08 0.47
C ALA A 92 11.28 27.62 0.23
N HIS A 93 12.28 27.06 0.87
CA HIS A 93 13.66 27.30 0.50
C HIS A 93 13.90 26.58 -0.83
N ALA A 94 13.67 27.27 -1.94
CA ALA A 94 14.01 26.76 -3.25
C ALA A 94 15.38 27.32 -3.66
N PHE A 95 16.36 26.44 -3.80
CA PHE A 95 17.65 26.79 -4.33
C PHE A 95 17.64 26.60 -5.84
N LEU A 96 17.78 27.66 -6.60
CA LEU A 96 17.82 27.62 -8.06
C LEU A 96 19.27 27.66 -8.54
N ARG A 97 19.68 26.68 -9.34
CA ARG A 97 20.95 26.67 -10.02
C ARG A 97 20.80 26.34 -11.50
N ALA A 98 21.37 27.19 -12.37
CA ALA A 98 21.28 27.07 -13.82
C ALA A 98 22.70 27.06 -14.42
N GLU A 99 23.42 25.92 -14.28
CA GLU A 99 24.75 25.73 -14.90
C GLU A 99 24.66 24.91 -16.20
N HIS A 100 23.57 24.17 -16.42
CA HIS A 100 23.30 23.52 -17.68
C HIS A 100 22.70 24.49 -18.72
N ARG A 101 23.16 24.36 -19.97
CA ARG A 101 22.64 25.14 -21.09
C ARG A 101 21.58 24.44 -21.92
N SER A 102 21.37 23.16 -21.65
CA SER A 102 20.39 22.29 -22.31
C SER A 102 19.64 21.42 -21.31
N ASP A 103 18.61 20.73 -21.78
CA ASP A 103 17.78 19.87 -20.95
C ASP A 103 18.59 18.80 -20.20
N ILE A 104 18.32 18.66 -18.93
CA ILE A 104 18.89 17.60 -18.09
C ILE A 104 18.24 16.27 -18.45
N LEU A 105 19.04 15.31 -18.87
CA LEU A 105 18.60 13.99 -19.30
C LEU A 105 18.61 12.95 -18.16
N SER A 106 19.53 13.07 -17.22
CA SER A 106 19.58 12.16 -16.07
C SER A 106 20.09 12.86 -14.81
N LEU A 107 19.58 12.40 -13.68
CA LEU A 107 20.03 12.75 -12.34
C LEU A 107 20.32 11.46 -11.60
N GLN A 108 21.49 11.37 -10.98
CA GLN A 108 21.90 10.23 -10.16
C GLN A 108 22.45 10.75 -8.83
N THR A 109 21.89 10.25 -7.75
CA THR A 109 22.41 10.52 -6.39
C THR A 109 23.38 9.41 -6.00
N THR A 110 24.43 9.79 -5.31
CA THR A 110 25.40 8.82 -4.77
C THR A 110 24.92 8.26 -3.43
N ASN A 111 25.44 7.10 -3.06
CA ASN A 111 25.06 6.42 -1.83
C ASN A 111 25.45 7.19 -0.55
N ASP A 112 26.35 8.17 -0.65
CA ASP A 112 26.74 9.01 0.49
C ASP A 112 25.74 10.13 0.82
N HIS A 113 24.69 10.32 -0.01
CA HIS A 113 23.68 11.37 0.11
C HIS A 113 24.21 12.81 0.12
N HIS A 114 25.50 13.00 -0.19
CA HIS A 114 26.14 14.31 -0.23
C HIS A 114 26.55 14.73 -1.64
N SER A 115 26.46 13.83 -2.60
CA SER A 115 26.87 14.09 -3.97
C SER A 115 25.78 13.75 -4.98
N LEU A 116 25.74 14.49 -6.07
CA LEU A 116 24.77 14.35 -7.15
C LEU A 116 25.49 14.48 -8.49
N LEU A 117 25.12 13.64 -9.44
CA LEU A 117 25.53 13.70 -10.83
C LEU A 117 24.36 14.16 -11.70
N SER A 118 24.53 15.22 -12.48
CA SER A 118 23.58 15.64 -13.51
C SER A 118 24.22 15.59 -14.89
N PHE A 119 23.47 15.12 -15.89
CA PHE A 119 23.92 15.01 -17.26
C PHE A 119 22.91 15.65 -18.21
N SER A 120 23.37 16.49 -19.12
CA SER A 120 22.52 17.26 -20.03
C SER A 120 22.70 16.83 -21.50
N ARG A 121 21.73 17.21 -22.33
CA ARG A 121 21.65 16.83 -23.75
C ARG A 121 22.85 17.28 -24.61
N ASP A 122 23.52 18.34 -24.21
CA ASP A 122 24.73 18.84 -24.89
C ASP A 122 26.03 18.12 -24.46
N GLY A 123 25.89 17.04 -23.69
CA GLY A 123 27.01 16.21 -23.22
C GLY A 123 27.73 16.81 -22.02
N VAL A 124 27.17 17.80 -21.36
CA VAL A 124 27.76 18.39 -20.15
C VAL A 124 27.30 17.59 -18.94
N MET A 125 28.25 17.12 -18.17
CA MET A 125 28.09 16.45 -16.91
C MET A 125 28.60 17.33 -15.79
N ILE A 126 27.84 17.47 -14.74
CA ILE A 126 28.22 18.24 -13.54
C ILE A 126 28.10 17.34 -12.32
N TRP A 127 29.16 17.32 -11.54
CA TRP A 127 29.19 16.69 -10.22
C TRP A 127 28.96 17.77 -9.18
N TRP A 128 27.95 17.58 -8.38
CA TRP A 128 27.52 18.51 -7.33
C TRP A 128 27.86 17.93 -5.96
N ASN A 129 28.33 18.80 -5.08
CA ASN A 129 28.55 18.49 -3.67
C ASN A 129 27.60 19.33 -2.82
N LEU A 130 26.93 18.70 -1.88
CA LEU A 130 26.06 19.34 -0.90
C LEU A 130 26.89 19.68 0.34
N CYS A 131 27.02 20.95 0.62
CA CYS A 131 27.70 21.45 1.80
C CYS A 131 26.69 21.96 2.81
N GLU A 132 26.69 21.41 4.01
CA GLU A 132 25.85 21.84 5.12
C GLU A 132 26.54 22.94 5.92
N HIS A 133 25.87 24.08 6.06
CA HIS A 133 26.33 25.21 6.86
C HIS A 133 25.26 25.59 7.89
N GLY A 134 25.21 24.85 9.02
CA GLY A 134 24.16 25.02 10.03
C GLY A 134 22.78 24.60 9.49
N GLU A 135 21.80 25.49 9.48
CA GLU A 135 20.47 25.24 8.92
C GLU A 135 20.39 25.44 7.40
N ALA A 136 21.42 25.98 6.76
CA ALA A 136 21.43 26.23 5.33
C ALA A 136 22.26 25.18 4.59
N VAL A 137 21.73 24.68 3.46
CA VAL A 137 22.45 23.78 2.56
C VAL A 137 22.80 24.52 1.29
N SER A 138 24.04 24.39 0.88
CA SER A 138 24.49 24.90 -0.42
C SER A 138 24.86 23.73 -1.34
N MET A 139 24.49 23.85 -2.60
CA MET A 139 24.85 22.88 -3.65
C MET A 139 25.92 23.52 -4.53
N ASN A 140 27.12 23.00 -4.49
CA ASN A 140 28.26 23.52 -5.24
C ASN A 140 28.66 22.55 -6.34
N SER A 141 28.88 23.07 -7.56
CA SER A 141 29.49 22.29 -8.63
C SER A 141 30.93 22.04 -8.28
N GLU A 142 31.30 20.78 -8.10
CA GLU A 142 32.69 20.42 -7.78
C GLU A 142 33.49 20.17 -9.05
N TYR A 143 32.86 19.49 -10.02
CA TYR A 143 33.47 19.15 -11.30
C TYR A 143 32.49 19.33 -12.44
N GLN A 144 32.92 19.88 -13.54
CA GLN A 144 32.19 19.96 -14.80
C GLN A 144 33.02 19.34 -15.93
N VAL A 145 32.45 18.38 -16.61
CA VAL A 145 33.12 17.70 -17.74
C VAL A 145 32.19 17.66 -18.93
N ARG A 146 32.74 17.97 -20.10
CA ARG A 146 32.03 17.84 -21.36
C ARG A 146 32.49 16.59 -22.10
N LEU A 147 31.58 15.63 -22.22
CA LEU A 147 31.78 14.38 -22.94
C LEU A 147 31.18 14.51 -24.34
N ARG A 148 32.01 14.58 -25.36
CA ARG A 148 31.54 14.66 -26.73
C ARG A 148 30.96 13.31 -27.15
N ASN A 149 29.76 13.34 -27.75
CA ASN A 149 29.03 12.17 -28.25
C ASN A 149 28.62 11.12 -27.21
N ALA A 150 28.71 11.44 -25.91
CA ALA A 150 28.14 10.55 -24.88
C ALA A 150 26.61 10.66 -24.87
N TYR A 151 25.94 9.52 -24.85
CA TYR A 151 24.47 9.43 -24.76
C TYR A 151 23.96 8.80 -23.48
N ALA A 152 24.82 8.16 -22.68
CA ALA A 152 24.49 7.66 -21.35
C ALA A 152 25.71 7.80 -20.42
N VAL A 153 25.44 8.12 -19.15
CA VAL A 153 26.47 8.29 -18.13
C VAL A 153 25.98 7.65 -16.83
N CYS A 154 26.90 7.05 -16.08
CA CYS A 154 26.65 6.48 -14.78
C CYS A 154 27.82 6.79 -13.82
N ALA A 155 27.52 7.12 -12.56
CA ALA A 155 28.54 7.27 -11.52
C ALA A 155 29.10 5.89 -11.13
N MET A 156 30.39 5.84 -10.73
CA MET A 156 31.05 4.62 -10.29
C MET A 156 31.58 4.78 -8.86
N GLY A 157 30.96 4.09 -7.92
CA GLY A 157 31.38 4.08 -6.51
C GLY A 157 31.17 5.43 -5.79
N GLN A 158 31.88 5.59 -4.68
CA GLN A 158 31.90 6.83 -3.88
C GLN A 158 33.02 7.74 -4.40
N GLY A 159 32.72 8.63 -5.32
CA GLY A 159 33.72 9.55 -5.83
C GLY A 159 33.42 10.03 -7.26
N PRO A 160 34.27 10.91 -7.81
CA PRO A 160 34.00 11.51 -9.10
C PRO A 160 34.24 10.59 -10.32
N ASN A 161 34.46 9.31 -10.09
CA ASN A 161 34.64 8.35 -11.19
C ASN A 161 33.33 8.12 -11.92
N LEU A 162 33.37 8.04 -13.24
CA LEU A 162 32.20 7.88 -14.08
C LEU A 162 32.41 6.91 -15.24
N ILE A 163 31.33 6.39 -15.72
CA ILE A 163 31.22 5.55 -16.88
C ILE A 163 30.36 6.27 -17.90
N ALA A 164 30.82 6.39 -19.11
CA ALA A 164 30.09 6.99 -20.22
C ALA A 164 30.03 6.05 -21.42
N LEU A 165 28.93 6.10 -22.17
CA LEU A 165 28.78 5.41 -23.45
C LEU A 165 28.81 6.44 -24.57
N ASP A 166 29.73 6.22 -25.54
CA ASP A 166 29.68 6.85 -26.86
C ASP A 166 29.24 5.82 -27.91
N GLU A 167 29.06 6.24 -29.16
CA GLU A 167 28.59 5.39 -30.26
C GLU A 167 29.44 4.13 -30.50
N SER A 168 30.66 4.06 -30.00
CA SER A 168 31.61 2.98 -30.30
C SER A 168 32.35 2.42 -29.09
N HIS A 169 32.36 3.10 -27.98
CA HIS A 169 33.17 2.74 -26.82
C HIS A 169 32.45 2.91 -25.49
N LEU A 170 32.76 2.02 -24.56
CA LEU A 170 32.58 2.24 -23.13
C LEU A 170 33.77 3.03 -22.62
N VAL A 171 33.53 4.20 -22.10
CA VAL A 171 34.58 5.10 -21.58
C VAL A 171 34.50 5.08 -20.05
N LEU A 172 35.56 4.61 -19.41
CA LEU A 172 35.73 4.73 -17.96
C LEU A 172 36.60 5.95 -17.69
N ALA A 173 36.06 6.99 -17.10
CA ALA A 173 36.81 8.19 -16.74
C ALA A 173 37.08 8.17 -15.22
N LEU A 174 38.35 8.12 -14.87
CA LEU A 174 38.81 8.10 -13.49
C LEU A 174 39.44 9.46 -13.15
N PHE A 175 38.95 10.06 -12.09
CA PHE A 175 39.41 11.35 -11.60
C PHE A 175 40.37 11.15 -10.41
N ASP A 176 41.60 11.66 -10.55
CA ASP A 176 42.58 11.61 -9.46
C ASP A 176 42.37 12.81 -8.51
N LYS A 177 41.99 12.51 -7.24
CA LYS A 177 41.79 13.54 -6.20
C LYS A 177 43.04 14.37 -5.93
N SER A 178 44.22 13.81 -6.14
CA SER A 178 45.50 14.50 -5.86
C SER A 178 45.82 15.62 -6.86
N SER A 179 45.27 15.59 -8.07
CA SER A 179 45.50 16.60 -9.10
C SER A 179 44.67 17.88 -8.96
N PHE A 180 43.66 17.87 -8.10
CA PHE A 180 42.70 18.98 -7.93
C PHE A 180 43.12 20.05 -6.91
N ALA A 181 44.10 19.74 -6.05
CA ALA A 181 44.48 20.63 -4.96
C ALA A 181 45.21 21.92 -5.41
N SER A 182 45.50 22.11 -6.70
CA SER A 182 46.38 23.18 -7.20
C SER A 182 45.85 24.10 -8.30
N SER A 183 44.61 23.91 -8.82
CA SER A 183 44.13 24.78 -9.91
C SER A 183 42.86 25.54 -9.55
N SER A 184 42.94 26.84 -9.55
CA SER A 184 41.89 27.80 -9.24
C SER A 184 40.96 28.13 -10.44
N SER A 185 40.84 27.27 -11.44
CA SER A 185 39.95 27.52 -12.59
C SER A 185 38.84 26.47 -12.66
N HIS A 186 37.61 26.95 -12.65
CA HIS A 186 36.37 26.16 -12.58
C HIS A 186 36.04 25.26 -13.79
N VAL A 187 36.85 25.20 -14.80
CA VAL A 187 36.68 24.33 -15.98
C VAL A 187 37.94 23.51 -16.13
N THR A 188 37.96 22.31 -15.60
CA THR A 188 39.07 21.39 -15.89
C THR A 188 38.89 20.87 -17.31
N THR A 189 39.65 21.40 -18.24
CA THR A 189 39.88 20.76 -19.53
C THR A 189 40.57 19.43 -19.30
N VAL A 190 40.07 18.40 -19.97
CA VAL A 190 40.26 16.95 -19.93
C VAL A 190 41.72 16.41 -19.78
N ASN A 191 42.71 17.19 -19.39
CA ASN A 191 44.13 16.80 -19.44
C ASN A 191 44.60 15.88 -18.30
N ASN A 192 43.82 15.68 -17.25
CA ASN A 192 44.18 14.86 -16.06
C ASN A 192 43.19 13.72 -15.78
N ILE A 193 42.46 13.23 -16.77
CA ILE A 193 41.55 12.10 -16.64
C ILE A 193 42.19 10.87 -17.23
N SER A 194 42.39 9.82 -16.44
CA SER A 194 42.74 8.50 -16.97
C SER A 194 41.52 7.89 -17.63
N MET A 195 41.50 7.84 -18.95
CA MET A 195 40.41 7.22 -19.71
C MET A 195 40.79 5.80 -20.13
N MET A 196 39.96 4.85 -19.75
CA MET A 196 40.02 3.48 -20.24
C MET A 196 38.90 3.26 -21.25
N PHE A 197 39.21 2.67 -22.40
CA PHE A 197 38.26 2.43 -23.46
C PHE A 197 38.07 0.93 -23.68
N SER A 198 36.81 0.49 -23.73
CA SER A 198 36.45 -0.84 -24.18
C SER A 198 35.57 -0.73 -25.42
N LYS A 199 35.93 -1.43 -26.47
CA LYS A 199 35.19 -1.38 -27.73
C LYS A 199 33.82 -2.05 -27.58
N LEU A 200 32.76 -1.33 -27.91
CA LEU A 200 31.40 -1.81 -27.92
C LEU A 200 31.01 -2.24 -29.36
N GLN A 201 30.41 -3.40 -29.49
CA GLN A 201 29.81 -3.84 -30.74
C GLN A 201 28.31 -3.98 -30.58
N GLY A 202 27.53 -3.30 -31.43
CA GLY A 202 26.09 -3.43 -31.53
C GLY A 202 25.28 -2.78 -30.37
N VAL A 203 25.82 -1.79 -29.66
CA VAL A 203 25.07 -0.94 -28.74
C VAL A 203 24.88 0.42 -29.42
N THR A 204 23.64 0.78 -29.64
CA THR A 204 23.26 2.08 -30.20
C THR A 204 22.31 2.77 -29.20
N PRO A 205 22.13 4.10 -29.27
CA PRO A 205 21.16 4.79 -28.39
C PRO A 205 19.75 4.16 -28.43
N ASP A 206 19.34 3.64 -29.60
CA ASP A 206 18.02 3.03 -29.78
C ASP A 206 17.90 1.63 -29.15
N THR A 207 19.02 0.92 -28.96
CA THR A 207 19.02 -0.44 -28.36
C THR A 207 19.35 -0.45 -26.88
N LEU A 208 19.83 0.67 -26.34
CA LEU A 208 20.16 0.80 -24.95
C LEU A 208 18.91 1.03 -24.11
N VAL A 209 18.70 0.19 -23.09
CA VAL A 209 17.66 0.40 -22.06
C VAL A 209 18.22 1.12 -20.85
N ALA A 210 19.36 0.65 -20.32
CA ALA A 210 19.96 1.21 -19.12
C ALA A 210 21.46 0.91 -19.01
N LEU A 211 22.17 1.78 -18.29
CA LEU A 211 23.57 1.65 -17.89
C LEU A 211 23.66 1.81 -16.39
N TYR A 212 24.23 0.83 -15.69
CA TYR A 212 24.39 0.82 -14.24
C TYR A 212 25.80 0.42 -13.83
N SER A 213 26.18 0.85 -12.63
CA SER A 213 27.34 0.32 -11.91
C SER A 213 26.97 0.00 -10.46
N PHE A 214 27.56 -1.07 -9.93
CA PHE A 214 27.39 -1.47 -8.55
C PHE A 214 28.66 -2.13 -8.01
N GLU A 215 28.85 -2.06 -6.70
CA GLU A 215 29.98 -2.66 -6.03
C GLU A 215 29.58 -4.03 -5.46
N ALA A 216 30.35 -5.05 -5.76
CA ALA A 216 30.19 -6.39 -5.19
C ALA A 216 31.52 -7.14 -5.20
N GLN A 217 31.81 -7.90 -4.15
CA GLN A 217 33.03 -8.72 -4.02
C GLN A 217 34.33 -7.92 -4.22
N ASP A 218 34.40 -6.74 -3.61
CA ASP A 218 35.55 -5.80 -3.69
C ASP A 218 35.86 -5.32 -5.14
N ALA A 219 34.92 -5.44 -6.06
CA ALA A 219 35.03 -4.97 -7.44
C ALA A 219 33.81 -4.18 -7.88
N HIS A 220 34.01 -3.21 -8.77
CA HIS A 220 32.93 -2.47 -9.40
C HIS A 220 32.49 -3.20 -10.67
N ASN A 221 31.20 -3.51 -10.74
CA ASN A 221 30.60 -4.15 -11.90
C ASN A 221 29.81 -3.13 -12.70
N VAL A 222 29.98 -3.15 -14.02
CA VAL A 222 29.27 -2.31 -14.98
C VAL A 222 28.35 -3.17 -15.80
N VAL A 223 27.10 -2.78 -15.93
CA VAL A 223 26.07 -3.53 -16.62
C VAL A 223 25.37 -2.64 -17.64
N ILE A 224 25.31 -3.09 -18.87
CA ILE A 224 24.52 -2.50 -19.94
C ILE A 224 23.35 -3.45 -20.21
N VAL A 225 22.13 -2.92 -20.12
CA VAL A 225 20.89 -3.64 -20.46
C VAL A 225 20.44 -3.21 -21.84
N ARG A 226 20.20 -4.20 -22.72
CA ARG A 226 19.68 -3.97 -24.07
C ARG A 226 18.20 -4.32 -24.17
N GLN A 227 17.56 -3.76 -25.18
CA GLN A 227 16.16 -4.00 -25.48
C GLN A 227 15.85 -5.49 -25.75
N ASP A 228 16.76 -6.22 -26.39
CA ASP A 228 16.62 -7.65 -26.70
C ASP A 228 16.82 -8.58 -25.48
N GLY A 229 16.94 -8.03 -24.26
CA GLY A 229 17.21 -8.77 -23.03
C GLY A 229 18.66 -9.27 -22.90
N SER A 230 19.57 -8.86 -23.77
CA SER A 230 20.98 -9.17 -23.61
C SER A 230 21.66 -8.19 -22.64
N LEU A 231 22.52 -8.72 -21.77
CA LEU A 231 23.33 -7.96 -20.82
C LEU A 231 24.78 -8.00 -21.24
N LEU A 232 25.43 -6.85 -21.17
CA LEU A 232 26.89 -6.77 -21.32
C LEU A 232 27.45 -6.34 -19.95
N THR A 233 28.39 -7.10 -19.42
CA THR A 233 28.95 -6.86 -18.08
C THR A 233 30.46 -6.75 -18.12
N TRP A 234 31.01 -5.84 -17.36
CA TRP A 234 32.43 -5.66 -17.11
C TRP A 234 32.70 -5.62 -15.62
N THR A 235 33.84 -6.12 -15.20
CA THR A 235 34.32 -6.01 -13.84
C THR A 235 35.56 -5.12 -13.79
N CYS A 236 35.49 -4.08 -12.98
CA CYS A 236 36.57 -3.13 -12.74
C CYS A 236 37.16 -3.40 -11.37
N ALA A 237 38.40 -3.85 -11.31
CA ALA A 237 39.10 -4.11 -10.05
C ALA A 237 40.15 -3.02 -9.80
N SER A 238 40.23 -2.51 -8.58
CA SER A 238 41.31 -1.61 -8.13
C SER A 238 42.50 -2.47 -7.73
N THR A 239 43.66 -2.21 -8.33
CA THR A 239 44.93 -2.90 -8.01
C THR A 239 45.95 -1.88 -7.55
N SER A 240 47.06 -2.34 -6.93
CA SER A 240 48.16 -1.48 -6.51
C SER A 240 48.81 -0.68 -7.66
N SER A 241 48.60 -1.10 -8.90
CA SER A 241 49.07 -0.44 -10.11
C SER A 241 48.02 0.45 -10.84
N GLY A 242 46.80 0.52 -10.30
CA GLY A 242 45.69 1.28 -10.85
C GLY A 242 44.46 0.39 -11.13
N TRP A 243 43.50 0.93 -11.84
CA TRP A 243 42.27 0.21 -12.21
C TRP A 243 42.50 -0.73 -13.40
N VAL A 244 41.94 -1.94 -13.31
CA VAL A 244 41.99 -2.93 -14.39
C VAL A 244 40.55 -3.26 -14.80
N LEU A 245 40.25 -3.10 -16.09
CA LEU A 245 38.98 -3.47 -16.70
C LEU A 245 39.10 -4.91 -17.24
N HIS A 246 38.37 -5.84 -16.67
CA HIS A 246 38.28 -7.21 -17.18
C HIS A 246 37.48 -7.30 -18.46
N PRO A 247 37.71 -8.30 -19.32
CA PRO A 247 37.00 -8.44 -20.59
C PRO A 247 35.48 -8.61 -20.39
N MET A 248 34.75 -8.07 -21.37
CA MET A 248 33.30 -8.11 -21.45
C MET A 248 32.74 -9.53 -21.40
N GLN A 249 31.74 -9.73 -20.56
CA GLN A 249 30.90 -10.93 -20.54
C GLN A 249 29.52 -10.60 -21.11
N THR A 250 28.92 -11.54 -21.83
CA THR A 250 27.56 -11.38 -22.38
C THR A 250 26.66 -12.43 -21.76
N HIS A 251 25.58 -11.96 -21.16
CA HIS A 251 24.53 -12.81 -20.60
C HIS A 251 23.22 -12.55 -21.35
N ARG A 252 22.33 -13.50 -21.39
CA ARG A 252 21.01 -13.33 -21.96
C ARG A 252 19.98 -13.66 -20.91
N LEU A 253 19.12 -12.68 -20.61
CA LEU A 253 17.97 -12.87 -19.75
C LEU A 253 16.89 -13.64 -20.53
N ASN A 254 16.22 -14.55 -19.85
CA ASN A 254 15.08 -15.25 -20.45
C ASN A 254 13.81 -14.41 -20.27
N THR A 255 13.73 -13.33 -21.03
CA THR A 255 12.61 -12.37 -21.03
C THR A 255 12.32 -11.91 -22.46
N ASP A 256 11.12 -11.38 -22.68
CA ASP A 256 10.75 -10.63 -23.89
C ASP A 256 11.54 -9.31 -23.96
N ASP A 257 11.29 -8.52 -25.03
CA ASP A 257 11.91 -7.20 -25.18
C ASP A 257 11.77 -6.35 -23.91
N VAL A 258 12.90 -5.87 -23.40
CA VAL A 258 12.97 -5.05 -22.19
C VAL A 258 12.68 -3.59 -22.53
N VAL A 259 11.68 -3.01 -21.87
CA VAL A 259 11.28 -1.61 -22.04
C VAL A 259 12.02 -0.68 -21.06
N CYS A 260 12.18 -1.12 -19.83
CA CYS A 260 12.84 -0.37 -18.78
C CYS A 260 13.53 -1.31 -17.80
N ALA A 261 14.58 -0.86 -17.17
CA ALA A 261 15.28 -1.59 -16.14
C ALA A 261 15.68 -0.66 -15.00
N GLU A 262 15.90 -1.20 -13.82
CA GLU A 262 16.38 -0.50 -12.62
C GLU A 262 17.32 -1.43 -11.86
N LEU A 263 18.43 -0.92 -11.37
CA LEU A 263 19.37 -1.65 -10.53
C LEU A 263 19.28 -1.13 -9.09
N VAL A 264 19.09 -2.02 -8.14
CA VAL A 264 19.11 -1.72 -6.71
C VAL A 264 20.30 -2.44 -6.08
N SER A 265 21.23 -1.68 -5.51
CA SER A 265 22.49 -2.22 -4.98
C SER A 265 22.32 -3.03 -3.70
N ASP A 266 21.42 -2.58 -2.81
CA ASP A 266 21.17 -3.16 -1.50
C ASP A 266 19.70 -3.58 -1.36
N TRP A 267 19.34 -4.71 -1.94
CA TRP A 267 17.96 -5.21 -1.91
C TRP A 267 17.68 -5.98 -0.63
N HIS A 268 17.01 -5.36 0.33
CA HIS A 268 16.74 -5.92 1.65
C HIS A 268 15.90 -7.21 1.66
N PRO A 269 14.90 -7.41 0.79
CA PRO A 269 14.14 -8.66 0.76
C PRO A 269 15.00 -9.92 0.52
N ILE A 270 16.21 -9.76 -0.05
CA ILE A 270 17.09 -10.87 -0.40
C ILE A 270 18.50 -10.58 0.09
N GLU A 271 18.73 -10.73 1.40
CA GLU A 271 20.06 -10.69 2.02
C GLU A 271 20.93 -9.48 1.62
N CYS A 272 20.32 -8.33 1.33
CA CYS A 272 21.01 -7.11 0.89
C CYS A 272 21.93 -7.35 -0.32
N LYS A 273 21.47 -8.14 -1.30
CA LYS A 273 22.20 -8.38 -2.54
C LYS A 273 21.79 -7.40 -3.64
N PRO A 274 22.69 -7.09 -4.58
CA PRO A 274 22.30 -6.28 -5.74
C PRO A 274 21.35 -7.06 -6.65
N VAL A 275 20.28 -6.40 -7.09
CA VAL A 275 19.29 -6.96 -8.00
C VAL A 275 19.06 -6.04 -9.18
N LEU A 276 18.83 -6.63 -10.35
CA LEU A 276 18.36 -5.95 -11.54
C LEU A 276 16.88 -6.24 -11.70
N ILE A 277 16.06 -5.22 -11.86
CA ILE A 277 14.63 -5.32 -12.10
C ILE A 277 14.38 -4.91 -13.55
N THR A 278 13.75 -5.77 -14.34
CA THR A 278 13.45 -5.50 -15.75
C THR A 278 11.95 -5.53 -15.99
N LEU A 279 11.46 -4.61 -16.81
CA LEU A 279 10.08 -4.56 -17.27
C LEU A 279 10.05 -4.94 -18.74
N SER A 280 9.31 -5.98 -19.10
CA SER A 280 9.16 -6.43 -20.47
C SER A 280 8.04 -5.71 -21.23
N SER A 281 8.07 -5.79 -22.55
CA SER A 281 7.01 -5.25 -23.43
C SER A 281 5.65 -5.97 -23.25
N SER A 282 5.68 -7.21 -22.77
CA SER A 282 4.46 -7.97 -22.41
C SER A 282 3.79 -7.48 -21.12
N GLY A 283 4.46 -6.62 -20.33
CA GLY A 283 4.00 -6.14 -19.05
C GLY A 283 4.37 -7.08 -17.90
N THR A 284 5.45 -7.83 -18.01
CA THR A 284 6.00 -8.64 -16.93
C THR A 284 7.23 -7.98 -16.31
N LEU A 285 7.26 -7.94 -14.98
CA LEU A 285 8.43 -7.56 -14.20
C LEU A 285 9.21 -8.82 -13.82
N HIS A 286 10.50 -8.79 -14.01
CA HIS A 286 11.43 -9.83 -13.56
C HIS A 286 12.45 -9.22 -12.61
N VAL A 287 12.69 -9.88 -11.49
CA VAL A 287 13.72 -9.52 -10.50
C VAL A 287 14.86 -10.54 -10.64
N TRP A 288 16.04 -10.07 -10.98
CA TRP A 288 17.24 -10.88 -11.24
C TRP A 288 18.29 -10.63 -10.17
N GLU A 289 18.91 -11.67 -9.63
CA GLU A 289 20.12 -11.52 -8.82
C GLU A 289 21.28 -11.06 -9.71
N ALA A 290 21.90 -9.90 -9.43
CA ALA A 290 22.81 -9.24 -10.36
C ALA A 290 24.17 -9.93 -10.57
N LEU A 291 24.54 -10.88 -9.74
CA LEU A 291 25.80 -11.64 -9.90
C LEU A 291 25.60 -12.95 -10.66
N THR A 292 24.51 -13.63 -10.41
CA THR A 292 24.22 -14.96 -10.99
C THR A 292 23.29 -14.89 -12.20
N TRP A 293 22.60 -13.76 -12.39
CA TRP A 293 21.55 -13.53 -13.40
C TRP A 293 20.43 -14.56 -13.35
N THR A 294 20.18 -15.10 -12.14
CA THR A 294 19.03 -15.99 -11.89
C THR A 294 17.77 -15.17 -11.62
N CYS A 295 16.66 -15.58 -12.22
CA CYS A 295 15.37 -14.93 -11.96
C CYS A 295 14.84 -15.36 -10.59
N LEU A 296 14.65 -14.41 -9.70
CA LEU A 296 14.16 -14.62 -8.35
C LEU A 296 12.65 -14.55 -8.27
N HIS A 297 12.06 -13.55 -8.94
CA HIS A 297 10.62 -13.31 -8.97
C HIS A 297 10.16 -12.85 -10.34
N THR A 298 8.93 -13.25 -10.68
CA THR A 298 8.21 -12.77 -11.86
C THR A 298 6.85 -12.24 -11.41
N ILE A 299 6.52 -11.01 -11.80
CA ILE A 299 5.30 -10.31 -11.40
C ILE A 299 4.59 -9.83 -12.67
N GLU A 300 3.32 -10.16 -12.82
CA GLU A 300 2.50 -9.62 -13.90
C GLU A 300 2.06 -8.19 -13.60
N THR A 301 2.25 -7.30 -14.57
CA THR A 301 1.83 -5.90 -14.50
C THR A 301 0.95 -5.54 -15.70
N GLN A 302 0.61 -4.27 -15.83
CA GLN A 302 -0.20 -3.81 -16.96
C GLN A 302 0.63 -3.72 -18.26
N ARG A 303 0.08 -4.17 -19.38
CA ARG A 303 0.74 -4.23 -20.70
C ARG A 303 1.21 -2.88 -21.21
N ASN A 304 0.85 -1.76 -20.79
CA ASN A 304 1.28 -0.44 -21.30
C ASN A 304 2.22 0.27 -20.30
N ALA A 305 2.99 -0.50 -19.57
CA ALA A 305 3.98 0.02 -18.64
C ALA A 305 5.19 0.59 -19.41
N VAL A 306 5.67 1.77 -18.97
CA VAL A 306 6.66 2.56 -19.70
C VAL A 306 7.92 2.80 -18.85
N ARG A 307 7.77 2.97 -17.55
CA ARG A 307 8.87 3.27 -16.62
C ARG A 307 8.66 2.53 -15.32
N LEU A 308 9.76 2.17 -14.70
CA LEU A 308 9.77 1.61 -13.35
C LEU A 308 10.79 2.37 -12.48
N CYS A 309 10.59 2.30 -11.17
CA CYS A 309 11.56 2.75 -10.18
C CYS A 309 11.36 1.89 -8.92
N ALA A 310 12.43 1.43 -8.29
CA ALA A 310 12.38 0.55 -7.12
C ALA A 310 13.17 1.13 -5.95
N ASP A 311 12.78 0.75 -4.74
CA ASP A 311 13.49 1.10 -3.52
C ASP A 311 14.27 -0.11 -2.97
N ILE A 312 15.09 0.14 -1.95
CA ILE A 312 15.86 -0.90 -1.27
C ILE A 312 15.00 -1.85 -0.42
N LEU A 313 13.79 -1.44 -0.03
CA LEU A 313 12.91 -2.20 0.86
C LEU A 313 12.04 -3.23 0.13
N GLY A 314 12.00 -3.19 -1.21
CA GLY A 314 11.23 -4.11 -2.03
C GLY A 314 9.95 -3.53 -2.62
N HIS A 315 9.79 -2.22 -2.64
CA HIS A 315 8.72 -1.57 -3.38
C HIS A 315 9.16 -1.28 -4.82
N ILE A 316 8.26 -1.52 -5.76
CA ILE A 316 8.47 -1.21 -7.18
C ILE A 316 7.30 -0.36 -7.66
N ALA A 317 7.59 0.87 -8.08
CA ALA A 317 6.61 1.73 -8.73
C ALA A 317 6.69 1.55 -10.25
N VAL A 318 5.56 1.33 -10.88
CA VAL A 318 5.42 1.16 -12.33
C VAL A 318 4.50 2.22 -12.87
N LEU A 319 4.98 2.93 -13.89
CA LEU A 319 4.21 3.93 -14.60
C LEU A 319 3.65 3.32 -15.88
N SER A 320 2.35 3.34 -16.05
CA SER A 320 1.64 2.87 -17.24
C SER A 320 0.80 3.98 -17.87
N ARG A 321 0.61 3.90 -19.20
CA ARG A 321 -0.21 4.85 -19.94
C ARG A 321 -1.49 4.20 -20.43
N THR A 322 -2.64 4.71 -19.99
CA THR A 322 -3.96 4.22 -20.38
C THR A 322 -4.73 5.32 -21.12
N ASN A 323 -4.98 5.16 -22.41
CA ASN A 323 -5.72 6.08 -23.31
C ASN A 323 -5.20 7.53 -23.35
N ARG A 324 -5.22 8.31 -22.33
CA ARG A 324 -4.71 9.70 -22.22
C ARG A 324 -4.33 10.04 -20.79
N THR A 325 -4.38 9.07 -19.88
CA THR A 325 -4.07 9.24 -18.47
C THR A 325 -2.87 8.39 -18.11
N TRP A 326 -2.06 8.89 -17.20
CA TRP A 326 -0.97 8.14 -16.60
C TRP A 326 -1.48 7.44 -15.33
N LYS A 327 -0.99 6.24 -15.09
CA LYS A 327 -1.32 5.45 -13.91
C LYS A 327 -0.04 5.00 -13.24
N VAL A 328 0.07 5.25 -11.95
CA VAL A 328 1.15 4.75 -11.09
C VAL A 328 0.62 3.55 -10.32
N SER A 329 1.31 2.42 -10.41
CA SER A 329 1.00 1.20 -9.67
C SER A 329 2.20 0.85 -8.79
N ILE A 330 1.97 0.61 -7.49
CA ILE A 330 3.01 0.25 -6.53
C ILE A 330 2.88 -1.24 -6.19
N TYR A 331 3.97 -1.96 -6.35
CA TYR A 331 4.10 -3.38 -6.02
C TYR A 331 5.04 -3.55 -4.82
N ASP A 332 4.72 -4.49 -3.93
CA ASP A 332 5.54 -4.85 -2.78
C ASP A 332 5.97 -6.32 -2.89
N VAL A 333 7.24 -6.55 -3.20
CA VAL A 333 7.79 -7.91 -3.40
C VAL A 333 7.83 -8.71 -2.10
N ARG A 334 7.88 -8.05 -0.94
CA ARG A 334 7.87 -8.73 0.37
C ARG A 334 6.59 -9.52 0.63
N LEU A 335 5.52 -9.24 -0.10
CA LEU A 335 4.27 -9.98 0.00
C LEU A 335 4.33 -11.36 -0.67
N LEU A 336 5.30 -11.61 -1.55
CA LEU A 336 5.51 -12.92 -2.16
C LEU A 336 6.10 -13.93 -1.15
N PRO A 337 5.73 -15.20 -1.22
CA PRO A 337 4.69 -15.78 -2.11
C PRO A 337 3.28 -15.80 -1.49
N PHE A 338 3.02 -15.06 -0.41
CA PHE A 338 1.84 -15.22 0.44
C PHE A 338 0.64 -14.39 0.00
N ALA A 339 0.88 -13.26 -0.67
CA ALA A 339 -0.17 -12.36 -1.11
C ALA A 339 0.15 -11.73 -2.47
N SER A 340 -0.83 -11.02 -3.04
CA SER A 340 -0.64 -10.20 -4.24
C SER A 340 0.34 -9.06 -3.96
N THR A 341 1.22 -8.80 -4.92
CA THR A 341 2.22 -7.74 -4.82
C THR A 341 1.68 -6.35 -5.07
N LEU A 342 0.55 -6.20 -5.77
CA LEU A 342 -0.03 -4.89 -6.08
C LEU A 342 -0.68 -4.28 -4.82
N VAL A 343 -0.09 -3.21 -4.30
CA VAL A 343 -0.56 -2.57 -3.05
C VAL A 343 -1.25 -1.23 -3.27
N HIS A 344 -0.99 -0.54 -4.39
CA HIS A 344 -1.62 0.76 -4.67
C HIS A 344 -1.70 1.06 -6.16
N GLU A 345 -2.75 1.78 -6.55
CA GLU A 345 -2.93 2.34 -7.89
C GLU A 345 -3.43 3.78 -7.80
N HIS A 346 -2.79 4.68 -8.54
CA HIS A 346 -3.19 6.08 -8.63
C HIS A 346 -3.25 6.56 -10.07
N ASN A 347 -4.39 7.15 -10.45
CA ASN A 347 -4.58 7.73 -11.78
C ASN A 347 -4.22 9.21 -11.77
N MET A 348 -3.32 9.59 -12.67
CA MET A 348 -2.91 10.97 -12.88
C MET A 348 -3.65 11.56 -14.08
N SER A 349 -4.48 12.57 -13.85
CA SER A 349 -5.19 13.28 -14.90
C SER A 349 -4.39 14.51 -15.37
N ASN A 350 -4.51 14.85 -16.66
CA ASN A 350 -3.98 16.05 -17.26
C ASN A 350 -2.44 16.22 -17.19
N VAL A 351 -1.68 15.13 -17.35
CA VAL A 351 -0.22 15.18 -17.47
C VAL A 351 0.17 14.90 -18.91
N ALA A 352 0.79 15.88 -19.56
CA ALA A 352 1.14 15.83 -20.99
C ALA A 352 2.45 15.05 -21.24
N HIS A 353 3.41 15.17 -20.32
CA HIS A 353 4.73 14.54 -20.43
C HIS A 353 4.81 13.25 -19.59
N THR A 354 5.82 12.43 -19.88
CA THR A 354 6.07 11.21 -19.10
C THR A 354 6.51 11.57 -17.68
N PRO A 355 5.75 11.20 -16.63
CA PRO A 355 6.15 11.46 -15.26
C PRO A 355 7.49 10.82 -14.88
N SER A 356 8.22 11.46 -13.99
CA SER A 356 9.40 10.89 -13.34
C SER A 356 9.03 10.35 -11.97
N LEU A 357 9.69 9.26 -11.58
CA LEU A 357 9.50 8.56 -10.32
C LEU A 357 10.81 8.57 -9.54
N ALA A 358 10.76 8.77 -8.23
CA ALA A 358 11.92 8.62 -7.36
C ALA A 358 11.52 8.17 -5.97
N TRP A 359 12.21 7.15 -5.47
CA TRP A 359 12.07 6.65 -4.12
C TRP A 359 13.08 7.27 -3.16
N THR A 360 12.66 7.42 -1.90
CA THR A 360 13.56 7.60 -0.78
C THR A 360 13.15 6.71 0.38
N THR A 361 14.13 6.29 1.17
CA THR A 361 13.93 5.42 2.34
C THR A 361 14.60 6.01 3.55
N THR A 362 14.04 5.78 4.74
CA THR A 362 14.65 6.16 6.02
C THR A 362 15.22 4.94 6.74
N SER A 363 16.10 5.20 7.74
CA SER A 363 16.65 4.18 8.63
C SER A 363 15.56 3.35 9.35
N ASP A 364 14.39 3.92 9.54
CA ASP A 364 13.25 3.28 10.24
C ASP A 364 12.39 2.42 9.30
N SER A 365 12.96 1.98 8.18
CA SER A 365 12.29 1.16 7.16
C SER A 365 11.08 1.82 6.49
N GLY A 366 11.10 3.15 6.39
CA GLY A 366 10.14 3.98 5.70
C GLY A 366 10.46 4.18 4.22
N ALA A 367 9.44 4.20 3.35
CA ALA A 367 9.56 4.55 1.95
C ALA A 367 8.62 5.70 1.58
N MET A 368 9.12 6.64 0.76
CA MET A 368 8.34 7.71 0.18
C MET A 368 8.59 7.75 -1.32
N LEU A 369 7.51 7.85 -2.09
CA LEU A 369 7.57 7.96 -3.55
C LEU A 369 7.24 9.38 -3.99
N ALA A 370 8.13 10.01 -4.72
CA ALA A 370 7.87 11.25 -5.44
C ALA A 370 7.47 10.95 -6.88
N VAL A 371 6.35 11.53 -7.32
CA VAL A 371 5.82 11.37 -8.68
C VAL A 371 5.63 12.75 -9.30
N SER A 372 6.32 13.02 -10.42
CA SER A 372 6.18 14.30 -11.11
C SER A 372 4.93 14.34 -11.99
N GLY A 373 4.24 15.46 -12.01
CA GLY A 373 3.33 15.87 -13.08
C GLY A 373 4.01 16.91 -13.98
N ASP A 374 3.26 17.74 -14.71
CA ASP A 374 3.85 18.76 -15.59
C ASP A 374 4.55 19.87 -14.80
N GLN A 375 3.92 20.40 -13.76
CA GLN A 375 4.45 21.47 -12.90
C GLN A 375 4.27 21.18 -11.40
N ARG A 376 4.08 19.93 -11.05
CA ARG A 376 3.76 19.52 -9.69
C ARG A 376 4.40 18.18 -9.36
N VAL A 377 4.94 18.04 -8.16
CA VAL A 377 5.37 16.75 -7.61
C VAL A 377 4.41 16.33 -6.52
N THR A 378 3.92 15.11 -6.60
CA THR A 378 3.07 14.49 -5.57
C THR A 378 3.89 13.49 -4.77
N LEU A 379 3.82 13.57 -3.44
CA LEU A 379 4.52 12.67 -2.53
C LEU A 379 3.53 11.65 -1.98
N PHE A 380 3.88 10.38 -2.14
CA PHE A 380 3.12 9.24 -1.61
C PHE A 380 3.89 8.62 -0.46
N VAL A 381 3.20 8.33 0.63
CA VAL A 381 3.73 7.62 1.80
C VAL A 381 2.83 6.46 2.16
N GLU A 382 3.42 5.38 2.63
CA GLU A 382 2.69 4.24 3.15
C GLU A 382 2.20 4.54 4.57
N THR A 383 0.88 4.46 4.77
CA THR A 383 0.25 4.53 6.09
C THR A 383 -0.58 3.27 6.30
N GLN A 384 -0.15 2.36 7.17
CA GLN A 384 -0.88 1.14 7.51
C GLN A 384 -1.34 0.32 6.28
N PHE A 385 -0.43 0.04 5.35
CA PHE A 385 -0.63 -0.62 4.04
C PHE A 385 -1.36 0.21 2.98
N VAL A 386 -1.83 1.38 3.28
CA VAL A 386 -2.45 2.27 2.28
C VAL A 386 -1.42 3.30 1.85
N TRP A 387 -1.16 3.38 0.56
CA TRP A 387 -0.38 4.45 -0.03
C TRP A 387 -1.28 5.64 -0.30
N ALA A 388 -0.99 6.78 0.29
CA ALA A 388 -1.77 7.99 0.13
C ALA A 388 -0.91 9.13 -0.41
N PRO A 389 -1.46 9.98 -1.31
CA PRO A 389 -0.81 11.22 -1.69
C PRO A 389 -0.98 12.23 -0.54
N ILE A 390 0.06 12.38 0.29
CA ILE A 390 -0.02 13.20 1.49
C ILE A 390 0.47 14.63 1.30
N ALA A 391 1.28 14.87 0.28
CA ALA A 391 1.86 16.19 0.08
C ALA A 391 2.08 16.51 -1.40
N ARG A 392 2.13 17.79 -1.71
CA ARG A 392 2.35 18.30 -3.07
C ARG A 392 3.36 19.43 -3.06
N VAL A 393 4.28 19.40 -4.02
CA VAL A 393 5.20 20.47 -4.29
C VAL A 393 4.80 21.13 -5.60
N ASP A 394 4.32 22.33 -5.56
CA ASP A 394 3.90 23.11 -6.74
C ASP A 394 5.04 24.00 -7.22
N LEU A 395 5.42 23.89 -8.49
CA LEU A 395 6.41 24.72 -9.17
C LEU A 395 5.76 25.87 -9.95
N HIS A 396 4.44 26.08 -9.78
CA HIS A 396 3.76 27.19 -10.41
C HIS A 396 4.38 28.54 -10.01
N GLY A 397 4.83 29.27 -11.00
CA GLY A 397 5.48 30.58 -10.80
C GLY A 397 7.02 30.54 -10.69
N MET A 398 7.64 29.36 -10.53
CA MET A 398 9.11 29.24 -10.54
C MET A 398 9.72 29.06 -11.93
N GLY A 399 8.91 28.95 -12.96
CA GLY A 399 9.29 28.80 -14.35
C GLY A 399 8.18 28.18 -15.19
N SER A 400 8.21 28.39 -16.50
CA SER A 400 7.17 27.86 -17.41
C SER A 400 7.46 26.45 -17.90
N ALA A 401 8.51 25.82 -17.41
CA ALA A 401 9.02 24.58 -17.96
C ALA A 401 8.51 23.34 -17.19
N ASN A 402 8.32 22.27 -17.94
CA ASN A 402 7.87 20.99 -17.37
C ASN A 402 8.99 20.32 -16.58
N ILE A 403 8.61 19.52 -15.58
CA ILE A 403 9.54 18.73 -14.78
C ILE A 403 10.07 17.58 -15.64
N SER A 404 11.41 17.53 -15.79
CA SER A 404 12.08 16.46 -16.54
C SER A 404 12.43 15.27 -15.64
N HIS A 405 12.98 15.54 -14.46
CA HIS A 405 13.41 14.52 -13.50
C HIS A 405 13.14 14.93 -12.08
N VAL A 406 12.92 13.92 -11.23
CA VAL A 406 12.80 14.04 -9.78
C VAL A 406 13.79 13.07 -9.15
N GLY A 407 14.44 13.48 -8.07
CA GLY A 407 15.37 12.65 -7.31
C GLY A 407 15.38 13.04 -5.84
N TRP A 408 15.94 12.19 -4.99
CA TRP A 408 16.15 12.47 -3.58
C TRP A 408 17.64 12.50 -3.28
N VAL A 409 18.12 13.55 -2.68
CA VAL A 409 19.51 13.65 -2.24
C VAL A 409 19.67 13.10 -0.83
N ALA A 410 18.66 13.28 0.02
CA ALA A 410 18.54 12.69 1.35
C ALA A 410 17.07 12.41 1.62
N PRO A 411 16.71 11.63 2.63
CA PRO A 411 15.32 11.28 2.93
C PRO A 411 14.35 12.46 3.04
N HIS A 412 14.84 13.64 3.34
CA HIS A 412 14.05 14.86 3.51
C HIS A 412 14.38 15.95 2.48
N ARG A 413 15.23 15.66 1.47
CA ARG A 413 15.68 16.65 0.46
C ARG A 413 15.29 16.20 -0.93
N LEU A 414 14.22 16.81 -1.43
CA LEU A 414 13.69 16.53 -2.76
C LEU A 414 14.39 17.43 -3.79
N LEU A 415 14.93 16.80 -4.84
CA LEU A 415 15.52 17.49 -5.98
C LEU A 415 14.59 17.39 -7.18
N VAL A 416 14.34 18.50 -7.84
CA VAL A 416 13.51 18.58 -9.05
C VAL A 416 14.30 19.25 -10.17
N ALA A 417 14.42 18.58 -11.30
CA ALA A 417 14.97 19.16 -12.52
C ALA A 417 13.86 19.62 -13.45
N SER A 418 13.95 20.85 -13.89
CA SER A 418 13.04 21.41 -14.88
C SER A 418 13.86 22.05 -16.00
N THR A 419 13.85 21.40 -17.17
CA THR A 419 14.73 21.75 -18.31
C THR A 419 16.22 21.78 -17.92
N CYS A 420 16.84 22.96 -17.80
CA CYS A 420 18.24 23.14 -17.43
C CYS A 420 18.43 23.60 -15.96
N GLN A 421 17.36 23.67 -15.17
CA GLN A 421 17.36 24.19 -13.80
C GLN A 421 17.19 23.07 -12.79
N LEU A 422 17.86 23.18 -11.65
CA LEU A 422 17.75 22.28 -10.50
C LEU A 422 17.15 23.03 -9.32
N PHE A 423 16.12 22.45 -8.72
CA PHE A 423 15.45 22.98 -7.52
C PHE A 423 15.63 21.98 -6.38
N LEU A 424 16.14 22.44 -5.26
CA LEU A 424 16.26 21.67 -4.03
C LEU A 424 15.21 22.14 -3.02
N PHE A 425 14.37 21.21 -2.56
CA PHE A 425 13.33 21.46 -1.55
C PHE A 425 13.72 20.77 -0.25
N GLU A 426 13.89 21.54 0.82
CA GLU A 426 14.44 21.01 2.07
C GLU A 426 13.42 20.72 3.17
N SER A 427 12.35 21.49 3.32
CA SER A 427 11.62 21.37 4.57
C SER A 427 10.11 21.49 4.50
N GLU A 428 9.52 22.35 3.73
CA GLU A 428 8.08 22.54 3.84
C GLU A 428 7.32 22.11 2.58
N VAL A 429 6.40 21.18 2.79
CA VAL A 429 5.52 20.64 1.76
C VAL A 429 4.07 20.91 2.14
N LYS A 430 3.22 21.28 1.20
CA LYS A 430 1.80 21.51 1.47
C LYS A 430 1.06 20.18 1.60
N ALA A 431 0.54 19.89 2.79
CA ALA A 431 -0.36 18.78 3.02
C ALA A 431 -1.69 19.33 3.54
N ASP A 432 -2.81 19.01 2.86
CA ASP A 432 -4.18 19.39 3.23
C ASP A 432 -4.37 20.87 3.65
N GLY A 433 -3.62 21.79 3.00
CA GLY A 433 -3.67 23.22 3.31
C GLY A 433 -2.79 23.69 4.46
N CYS A 434 -2.10 22.79 5.15
CA CYS A 434 -1.10 23.10 6.17
C CYS A 434 0.33 22.92 5.62
N ASN A 435 1.28 23.70 6.14
CA ASN A 435 2.68 23.50 5.87
C ASN A 435 3.21 22.42 6.80
N VAL A 436 3.70 21.33 6.24
CA VAL A 436 4.25 20.19 6.98
C VAL A 436 5.69 19.99 6.53
N THR A 437 6.59 19.74 7.45
CA THR A 437 7.95 19.37 7.06
C THR A 437 7.97 17.96 6.48
N THR A 438 8.89 17.66 5.58
CA THR A 438 9.08 16.28 5.11
C THR A 438 9.42 15.33 6.25
N GLN A 439 10.02 15.84 7.34
CA GLN A 439 10.27 15.06 8.55
C GLN A 439 8.97 14.77 9.32
N ASP A 440 8.03 15.73 9.39
CA ASP A 440 6.70 15.47 9.98
C ASP A 440 5.93 14.42 9.20
N LEU A 441 6.07 14.39 7.87
CA LEU A 441 5.48 13.34 7.04
C LEU A 441 6.03 11.94 7.39
N TRP A 442 7.29 11.83 7.79
CA TRP A 442 7.86 10.60 8.30
C TRP A 442 7.35 10.22 9.69
N THR A 443 7.11 11.19 10.57
CA THR A 443 6.57 10.92 11.91
C THR A 443 5.11 10.48 11.90
N HIS A 444 4.33 10.87 10.89
CA HIS A 444 2.95 10.39 10.70
C HIS A 444 2.88 8.93 10.24
N ARG A 445 3.98 8.37 9.85
CA ARG A 445 4.01 7.05 9.29
C ARG A 445 3.85 5.99 10.36
N SER A 446 4.33 5.30 10.89
CA SER A 446 4.13 4.11 11.71
C SER A 446 4.52 4.34 13.15
N HIS A 447 3.75 5.11 13.85
CA HIS A 447 3.87 4.99 15.29
C HIS A 447 3.28 3.65 15.72
N MET A 448 3.98 2.96 16.61
CA MET A 448 3.42 1.88 17.40
C MET A 448 2.04 2.34 17.90
N ARG A 449 1.00 1.55 17.60
CA ARG A 449 -0.33 1.90 18.09
C ARG A 449 -0.29 2.04 19.60
N PRO A 450 -0.87 3.08 20.15
CA PRO A 450 -0.92 3.23 21.58
C PRO A 450 -1.73 2.08 22.22
N TYR A 451 -1.47 1.75 23.45
CA TYR A 451 -2.11 0.63 24.18
C TYR A 451 -3.63 0.75 24.30
N HIS A 452 -4.16 1.94 24.10
CA HIS A 452 -5.59 2.22 24.09
C HIS A 452 -6.21 2.18 22.67
N ASP A 453 -5.43 1.88 21.65
CA ASP A 453 -5.96 1.73 20.29
C ASP A 453 -6.83 0.49 20.17
N ALA A 454 -7.97 0.61 19.48
CA ALA A 454 -8.96 -0.46 19.33
C ALA A 454 -8.38 -1.69 18.62
N LEU A 455 -7.62 -1.48 17.54
CA LEU A 455 -7.03 -2.60 16.78
C LEU A 455 -5.93 -3.27 17.58
N PHE A 456 -5.08 -2.51 18.26
CA PHE A 456 -4.05 -3.04 19.14
C PHE A 456 -4.65 -3.93 20.23
N LEU A 457 -5.66 -3.44 20.95
CA LEU A 457 -6.35 -4.19 21.99
C LEU A 457 -7.03 -5.47 21.43
N LEU A 458 -7.67 -5.37 20.26
CA LEU A 458 -8.26 -6.50 19.57
C LEU A 458 -7.20 -7.57 19.24
N ARG A 459 -6.05 -7.16 18.67
CA ARG A 459 -4.94 -8.07 18.35
C ARG A 459 -4.34 -8.70 19.60
N CYS A 460 -4.13 -7.97 20.69
CA CYS A 460 -3.70 -8.54 21.96
C CYS A 460 -4.61 -9.71 22.40
N MET A 461 -5.93 -9.52 22.36
CA MET A 461 -6.88 -10.56 22.72
C MET A 461 -6.87 -11.73 21.72
N GLN A 462 -6.86 -11.46 20.41
CA GLN A 462 -6.83 -12.52 19.38
C GLN A 462 -5.59 -13.40 19.48
N PHE A 463 -4.44 -12.82 19.77
CA PHE A 463 -3.15 -13.51 19.87
C PHE A 463 -2.84 -14.07 21.27
N GLY A 464 -3.79 -13.97 22.21
CA GLY A 464 -3.66 -14.56 23.55
C GLY A 464 -2.79 -13.76 24.51
N LEU A 465 -2.52 -12.48 24.24
CA LEU A 465 -1.83 -11.56 25.17
C LEU A 465 -2.85 -11.02 26.21
N THR A 466 -3.48 -11.92 26.93
CA THR A 466 -4.63 -11.61 27.79
C THR A 466 -4.26 -10.72 29.00
N LYS A 467 -3.06 -10.92 29.58
CA LYS A 467 -2.54 -10.08 30.68
C LYS A 467 -2.33 -8.64 30.20
N ASP A 468 -1.71 -8.49 29.02
CA ASP A 468 -1.43 -7.17 28.44
C ASP A 468 -2.73 -6.47 28.00
N ALA A 469 -3.70 -7.22 27.46
CA ALA A 469 -5.04 -6.72 27.17
C ALA A 469 -5.77 -6.25 28.44
N CYS A 470 -5.71 -7.01 29.55
CA CYS A 470 -6.29 -6.62 30.83
C CYS A 470 -5.64 -5.34 31.37
N ALA A 471 -4.31 -5.26 31.31
CA ALA A 471 -3.57 -4.08 31.75
C ALA A 471 -3.91 -2.85 30.89
N SER A 472 -4.06 -3.00 29.58
CA SER A 472 -4.52 -1.93 28.69
C SER A 472 -5.93 -1.44 29.05
N ILE A 473 -6.86 -2.36 29.32
CA ILE A 473 -8.23 -2.01 29.74
C ILE A 473 -8.21 -1.27 31.09
N GLN A 474 -7.33 -1.65 32.03
CA GLN A 474 -7.16 -0.95 33.31
C GLN A 474 -6.65 0.49 33.10
N LEU A 475 -5.71 0.68 32.18
CA LEU A 475 -5.22 2.02 31.83
C LEU A 475 -6.30 2.90 31.19
N ILE A 476 -7.11 2.33 30.29
CA ILE A 476 -8.26 3.02 29.67
C ILE A 476 -9.27 3.45 30.77
N ASP A 477 -9.57 2.57 31.73
CA ASP A 477 -10.47 2.88 32.84
C ASP A 477 -9.90 4.00 33.73
N ALA A 478 -8.59 3.94 34.04
CA ALA A 478 -7.93 4.99 34.81
C ALA A 478 -7.93 6.34 34.08
N ALA A 479 -7.62 6.32 32.77
CA ALA A 479 -7.64 7.52 31.93
C ALA A 479 -9.05 8.11 31.79
N SER A 480 -10.11 7.28 31.70
CA SER A 480 -11.49 7.74 31.67
C SER A 480 -11.96 8.42 32.97
N ARG A 481 -11.29 8.16 34.11
CA ARG A 481 -11.57 8.79 35.40
C ARG A 481 -10.71 10.03 35.63
N ASN A 482 -9.42 9.98 35.31
CA ASN A 482 -8.43 10.94 35.76
C ASN A 482 -7.85 11.81 34.63
N GLY A 483 -8.18 11.52 33.36
CA GLY A 483 -7.67 12.23 32.20
C GLY A 483 -6.15 12.09 31.98
N ARG A 484 -5.52 11.06 32.55
CA ARG A 484 -4.06 10.84 32.44
C ARG A 484 -3.74 9.40 32.04
N TRP A 485 -2.77 9.24 31.18
CA TRP A 485 -2.24 7.95 30.77
C TRP A 485 -1.02 7.58 31.62
N ASN A 486 -0.97 6.33 32.10
CA ASN A 486 0.17 5.77 32.81
C ASN A 486 0.96 4.85 31.88
N HIS A 487 2.21 4.56 32.23
CA HIS A 487 3.02 3.61 31.48
C HIS A 487 2.59 2.17 31.73
N LEU A 488 2.55 1.36 30.67
CA LEU A 488 2.29 -0.07 30.72
C LEU A 488 3.62 -0.85 30.72
N SER A 489 3.76 -1.81 31.63
CA SER A 489 4.82 -2.82 31.56
C SER A 489 4.30 -4.02 30.77
N TRP A 490 5.04 -4.41 29.73
CA TRP A 490 4.63 -5.46 28.81
C TRP A 490 5.10 -6.84 29.31
N SER A 491 4.18 -7.83 29.34
CA SER A 491 4.50 -9.17 29.87
C SER A 491 5.01 -10.16 28.79
N PHE A 492 4.57 -10.01 27.55
CA PHE A 492 4.81 -10.94 26.43
C PHE A 492 4.32 -12.38 26.67
N GLU A 493 3.53 -12.62 27.69
CA GLU A 493 3.02 -13.96 28.00
C GLU A 493 1.74 -14.24 27.23
N ARG A 494 1.69 -15.36 26.53
CA ARG A 494 0.50 -15.80 25.80
C ARG A 494 -0.28 -16.80 26.65
N GLU A 495 -1.54 -16.50 26.85
CA GLU A 495 -2.50 -17.35 27.54
C GLU A 495 -3.76 -17.48 26.67
N PRO A 496 -4.51 -18.58 26.78
CA PRO A 496 -5.75 -18.73 26.02
C PRO A 496 -6.75 -17.63 26.37
N LEU A 497 -7.60 -17.24 25.42
CA LEU A 497 -8.58 -16.16 25.58
C LEU A 497 -9.57 -16.43 26.74
N THR A 498 -9.71 -17.68 27.16
CA THR A 498 -10.48 -18.07 28.35
C THR A 498 -9.85 -17.59 29.65
N ALA A 499 -8.57 -17.23 29.66
CA ALA A 499 -7.88 -16.68 30.83
C ALA A 499 -8.13 -15.16 31.01
N LEU A 500 -8.73 -14.49 30.04
CA LEU A 500 -9.05 -13.07 30.15
C LEU A 500 -9.95 -12.80 31.37
N ARG A 501 -9.48 -11.98 32.32
CA ARG A 501 -10.20 -11.59 33.55
C ARG A 501 -10.22 -10.08 33.66
N ILE A 502 -11.39 -9.50 33.57
CA ILE A 502 -11.59 -8.05 33.68
C ILE A 502 -12.23 -7.73 35.02
N SER A 503 -11.46 -7.11 35.90
CA SER A 503 -11.90 -6.75 37.27
C SER A 503 -12.76 -5.49 37.33
N HIS A 504 -12.71 -4.67 36.28
CA HIS A 504 -13.35 -3.34 36.26
C HIS A 504 -14.75 -3.39 35.62
N PRO A 505 -15.68 -2.55 36.10
CA PRO A 505 -17.02 -2.46 35.54
C PRO A 505 -16.98 -1.78 34.15
N ILE A 506 -16.80 -2.56 33.09
CA ILE A 506 -16.78 -2.05 31.72
C ILE A 506 -18.01 -1.19 31.37
N PRO A 507 -19.27 -1.54 31.73
CA PRO A 507 -20.41 -0.69 31.39
C PRO A 507 -20.28 0.74 31.87
N ALA A 508 -19.88 0.95 33.13
CA ALA A 508 -19.64 2.29 33.66
C ALA A 508 -18.48 3.03 33.00
N MET A 509 -17.46 2.30 32.55
CA MET A 509 -16.37 2.87 31.74
C MET A 509 -16.86 3.31 30.35
N LEU A 510 -17.67 2.48 29.68
CA LEU A 510 -18.25 2.82 28.37
C LEU A 510 -19.12 4.08 28.45
N GLU A 511 -19.98 4.20 29.48
CA GLU A 511 -20.80 5.40 29.72
C GLU A 511 -19.93 6.65 29.88
N ARG A 512 -18.83 6.57 30.66
CA ARG A 512 -17.89 7.70 30.83
C ARG A 512 -17.20 8.08 29.52
N ILE A 513 -16.73 7.11 28.74
CA ILE A 513 -16.08 7.37 27.46
C ILE A 513 -17.05 7.98 26.45
N GLN A 514 -18.30 7.51 26.42
CA GLN A 514 -19.34 8.09 25.57
C GLN A 514 -19.72 9.53 25.94
N ALA A 515 -19.77 9.83 27.26
CA ALA A 515 -20.15 11.15 27.74
C ALA A 515 -19.03 12.19 27.64
N ASN A 516 -17.79 11.82 27.93
CA ASN A 516 -16.68 12.75 28.12
C ASN A 516 -15.57 12.61 27.05
N GLY A 517 -15.61 11.57 26.23
CA GLY A 517 -14.48 11.21 25.38
C GLY A 517 -13.28 10.69 26.16
N LEU A 518 -12.15 10.59 25.51
CA LEU A 518 -10.84 10.30 26.11
C LEU A 518 -9.83 11.33 25.61
N VAL A 519 -8.97 11.79 26.50
CA VAL A 519 -7.87 12.70 26.16
C VAL A 519 -6.93 11.97 25.19
N ASP A 520 -6.44 12.65 24.17
CA ASP A 520 -5.54 12.13 23.12
C ASP A 520 -6.13 11.03 22.21
N ILE A 521 -7.45 10.87 22.17
CA ILE A 521 -8.12 9.97 21.20
C ILE A 521 -9.04 10.78 20.29
N ASP A 522 -8.86 10.61 18.99
CA ASP A 522 -9.73 11.20 17.97
C ASP A 522 -11.16 10.68 18.11
N SER A 523 -12.13 11.58 17.97
CA SER A 523 -13.55 11.25 18.05
C SER A 523 -13.98 10.14 17.08
N HIS A 524 -13.28 9.99 15.94
CA HIS A 524 -13.53 8.94 14.96
C HIS A 524 -13.06 7.55 15.43
N SER A 525 -12.08 7.46 16.32
CA SER A 525 -11.53 6.20 16.84
C SER A 525 -12.33 5.66 18.04
N VAL A 526 -13.09 6.52 18.72
CA VAL A 526 -13.88 6.17 19.91
C VAL A 526 -14.90 5.05 19.65
N PRO A 527 -15.71 5.07 18.57
CA PRO A 527 -16.70 4.01 18.31
C PRO A 527 -16.06 2.62 18.17
N ALA A 528 -14.91 2.52 17.50
CA ALA A 528 -14.18 1.26 17.35
C ALA A 528 -13.66 0.75 18.71
N LEU A 529 -13.12 1.62 19.55
CA LEU A 529 -12.67 1.28 20.89
C LEU A 529 -13.82 0.79 21.76
N LEU A 530 -14.96 1.47 21.73
CA LEU A 530 -16.17 1.06 22.46
C LEU A 530 -16.65 -0.33 22.02
N ALA A 531 -16.64 -0.62 20.71
CA ALA A 531 -17.01 -1.93 20.17
C ALA A 531 -16.09 -3.04 20.70
N VAL A 532 -14.77 -2.81 20.71
CA VAL A 532 -13.79 -3.80 21.20
C VAL A 532 -13.92 -4.01 22.71
N LEU A 533 -14.09 -2.95 23.50
CA LEU A 533 -14.32 -3.04 24.94
C LEU A 533 -15.63 -3.78 25.27
N GLN A 534 -16.69 -3.52 24.50
CA GLN A 534 -17.96 -4.23 24.63
C GLN A 534 -17.80 -5.70 24.27
N ALA A 535 -17.06 -6.03 23.20
CA ALA A 535 -16.70 -7.39 22.84
C ALA A 535 -15.96 -8.09 23.99
N ALA A 536 -14.94 -7.46 24.56
CA ALA A 536 -14.20 -7.99 25.70
C ALA A 536 -15.12 -8.28 26.90
N HIS A 537 -16.07 -7.37 27.20
CA HIS A 537 -17.05 -7.57 28.28
C HIS A 537 -17.95 -8.78 28.03
N GLN A 538 -18.47 -8.93 26.82
CA GLN A 538 -19.35 -10.03 26.47
C GLN A 538 -18.63 -11.39 26.52
N ILE A 539 -17.41 -11.51 25.95
CA ILE A 539 -16.69 -12.78 25.92
C ILE A 539 -16.24 -13.26 27.32
N VAL A 540 -15.96 -12.35 28.26
CA VAL A 540 -15.62 -12.72 29.65
C VAL A 540 -16.81 -13.36 30.36
N ARG A 541 -18.03 -12.91 30.06
CA ARG A 541 -19.27 -13.38 30.69
C ARG A 541 -19.86 -14.63 30.04
N THR A 542 -19.36 -15.00 28.87
CA THR A 542 -19.89 -16.16 28.13
C THR A 542 -19.02 -17.38 28.41
N ASP A 543 -19.66 -18.44 28.91
CA ASP A 543 -18.99 -19.71 29.21
C ASP A 543 -18.98 -20.60 27.96
N VAL A 544 -17.97 -20.40 27.13
CA VAL A 544 -17.71 -21.15 25.89
C VAL A 544 -16.21 -21.35 25.73
N ASP A 545 -15.82 -22.24 24.82
CA ASP A 545 -14.42 -22.53 24.51
C ASP A 545 -13.65 -21.37 23.85
N VAL A 546 -12.35 -21.58 23.67
CA VAL A 546 -11.45 -20.56 23.09
C VAL A 546 -11.89 -20.15 21.67
N HIS A 547 -12.31 -21.11 20.84
CA HIS A 547 -12.68 -20.86 19.45
C HIS A 547 -14.01 -20.09 19.36
N ALA A 548 -15.00 -20.47 20.18
CA ALA A 548 -16.24 -19.70 20.27
C ALA A 548 -15.98 -18.26 20.76
N LYS A 549 -15.05 -18.05 21.72
CA LYS A 549 -14.65 -16.71 22.17
C LYS A 549 -13.96 -15.91 21.06
N GLN A 550 -13.10 -16.53 20.22
CA GLN A 550 -12.51 -15.88 19.05
C GLN A 550 -13.57 -15.42 18.03
N TYR A 551 -14.57 -16.28 17.77
CA TYR A 551 -15.70 -15.91 16.92
C TYR A 551 -16.47 -14.72 17.50
N LEU A 552 -16.88 -14.79 18.78
CA LEU A 552 -17.64 -13.74 19.46
C LEU A 552 -16.83 -12.42 19.51
N LEU A 553 -15.53 -12.49 19.79
CA LEU A 553 -14.67 -11.33 19.81
C LEU A 553 -14.68 -10.59 18.46
N SER A 554 -14.48 -11.34 17.38
CA SER A 554 -14.49 -10.77 16.03
C SER A 554 -15.89 -10.26 15.63
N TRP A 555 -16.94 -10.99 15.98
CA TRP A 555 -18.33 -10.65 15.66
C TRP A 555 -18.80 -9.37 16.37
N TYR A 556 -18.50 -9.20 17.67
CA TYR A 556 -18.82 -7.97 18.40
C TYR A 556 -17.95 -6.80 17.97
N ALA A 557 -16.65 -7.02 17.75
CA ALA A 557 -15.74 -5.98 17.30
C ALA A 557 -16.12 -5.42 15.91
N SER A 558 -16.65 -6.26 15.01
CA SER A 558 -17.18 -5.85 13.70
C SER A 558 -18.62 -5.30 13.75
N GLN A 559 -19.19 -5.09 14.93
CA GLN A 559 -20.57 -4.65 15.12
C GLN A 559 -21.62 -5.55 14.40
N HIS A 560 -21.39 -6.86 14.42
CA HIS A 560 -22.23 -7.90 13.83
C HIS A 560 -22.27 -7.91 12.29
N THR A 561 -21.32 -7.26 11.61
CA THR A 561 -21.31 -7.19 10.14
C THR A 561 -20.57 -8.35 9.48
N SER A 562 -19.54 -8.88 10.13
CA SER A 562 -18.79 -10.05 9.66
C SER A 562 -18.03 -10.72 10.80
N ALA A 563 -17.87 -12.04 10.71
CA ALA A 563 -17.01 -12.79 11.62
C ALA A 563 -16.40 -14.00 10.91
N PRO A 564 -15.16 -14.36 11.23
CA PRO A 564 -14.53 -15.57 10.70
C PRO A 564 -15.28 -16.83 11.16
N ILE A 565 -16.14 -17.38 10.30
CA ILE A 565 -17.01 -18.54 10.61
C ILE A 565 -16.23 -19.80 10.98
N ILE A 566 -14.97 -19.87 10.58
CA ILE A 566 -14.08 -20.99 10.91
C ILE A 566 -13.92 -21.17 12.42
N TRP A 567 -13.81 -20.08 13.20
CA TRP A 567 -13.69 -20.15 14.64
C TRP A 567 -14.91 -20.80 15.29
N ALA A 568 -16.11 -20.42 14.85
CA ALA A 568 -17.35 -21.05 15.31
C ALA A 568 -17.45 -22.52 14.85
N TYR A 569 -16.97 -22.83 13.64
CA TYR A 569 -16.93 -24.20 13.12
C TYR A 569 -15.97 -25.12 13.92
N LEU A 570 -14.81 -24.58 14.36
CA LEU A 570 -13.83 -25.30 15.17
C LEU A 570 -14.24 -25.46 16.65
N SER A 571 -15.21 -24.68 17.12
CA SER A 571 -15.69 -24.74 18.51
C SER A 571 -16.32 -26.12 18.84
N GLU A 572 -16.05 -26.59 20.06
CA GLU A 572 -16.68 -27.76 20.65
C GLU A 572 -17.97 -27.39 21.38
N THR A 573 -18.15 -26.11 21.74
CA THR A 573 -19.32 -25.60 22.48
C THR A 573 -20.34 -24.89 21.54
N GLN A 574 -20.58 -25.45 20.35
CA GLN A 574 -21.43 -24.85 19.32
C GLN A 574 -22.87 -24.58 19.78
N GLU A 575 -23.46 -25.43 20.63
CA GLU A 575 -24.83 -25.21 21.12
C GLU A 575 -24.93 -24.00 22.06
N ALA A 576 -23.94 -23.84 22.96
CA ALA A 576 -23.88 -22.68 23.84
C ALA A 576 -23.60 -21.39 23.03
N LEU A 577 -22.72 -21.48 22.02
CA LEU A 577 -22.46 -20.39 21.08
C LEU A 577 -23.72 -20.01 20.30
N LEU A 578 -24.48 -21.00 19.79
CA LEU A 578 -25.74 -20.78 19.08
C LEU A 578 -26.76 -20.07 19.96
N SER A 579 -26.93 -20.55 21.19
CA SER A 579 -27.81 -19.90 22.18
C SER A 579 -27.44 -18.44 22.40
N LYS A 580 -26.13 -18.11 22.50
CA LYS A 580 -25.66 -16.73 22.67
C LYS A 580 -25.95 -15.90 21.43
N VAL A 581 -25.60 -16.37 20.25
CA VAL A 581 -25.83 -15.65 19.00
C VAL A 581 -27.32 -15.42 18.73
N THR A 582 -28.16 -16.42 18.94
CA THR A 582 -29.62 -16.28 18.76
C THR A 582 -30.25 -15.34 19.77
N SER A 583 -29.73 -15.24 20.99
CA SER A 583 -30.21 -14.28 22.01
C SER A 583 -30.03 -12.82 21.59
N GLU A 584 -29.04 -12.53 20.77
CA GLU A 584 -28.77 -11.17 20.23
C GLU A 584 -29.77 -10.76 19.11
N TRP A 585 -30.39 -11.73 18.46
CA TRP A 585 -31.37 -11.45 17.41
C TRP A 585 -32.76 -11.08 17.94
N ALA A 586 -33.17 -11.69 19.05
CA ALA A 586 -34.45 -11.54 19.75
C ALA A 586 -35.61 -11.06 18.86
N ASP A 587 -35.93 -9.76 18.86
CA ASP A 587 -37.04 -9.18 18.10
C ASP A 587 -36.67 -8.67 16.72
N ARG A 588 -35.41 -8.84 16.25
CA ARG A 588 -34.89 -8.30 14.99
C ARG A 588 -34.47 -9.36 13.99
N ILE A 589 -34.85 -10.63 14.19
CA ILE A 589 -34.46 -11.71 13.30
C ILE A 589 -34.91 -11.44 11.85
N SER A 590 -33.96 -11.51 10.92
CA SER A 590 -34.17 -11.38 9.47
C SER A 590 -33.10 -12.12 8.72
N TRP A 591 -33.34 -12.45 7.43
CA TRP A 591 -32.35 -13.17 6.66
C TRP A 591 -30.97 -12.50 6.65
N PRO A 592 -30.84 -11.17 6.42
CA PRO A 592 -29.53 -10.51 6.45
C PRO A 592 -28.77 -10.71 7.78
N ILE A 593 -29.43 -10.57 8.93
CA ILE A 593 -28.79 -10.74 10.26
C ILE A 593 -28.32 -12.18 10.46
N VAL A 594 -29.14 -13.14 10.07
CA VAL A 594 -28.81 -14.57 10.19
C VAL A 594 -27.69 -14.95 9.19
N ARG A 595 -27.71 -14.40 7.98
CA ARG A 595 -26.64 -14.56 6.99
C ARG A 595 -25.30 -14.03 7.52
N ASP A 596 -25.28 -12.82 8.06
CA ASP A 596 -24.07 -12.15 8.53
C ASP A 596 -23.45 -12.85 9.76
N SER A 597 -24.26 -13.58 10.55
CA SER A 597 -23.75 -14.46 11.61
C SER A 597 -23.12 -15.75 11.09
N GLY A 598 -23.35 -16.12 9.83
CA GLY A 598 -22.81 -17.33 9.21
C GLY A 598 -23.26 -18.65 9.81
N VAL A 599 -24.35 -18.67 10.62
CA VAL A 599 -24.80 -19.83 11.40
C VAL A 599 -25.03 -21.08 10.55
N PHE A 600 -25.57 -20.92 9.34
CA PHE A 600 -25.79 -22.04 8.41
C PHE A 600 -24.46 -22.61 7.84
N GLY A 601 -23.38 -21.89 7.96
CA GLY A 601 -22.03 -22.36 7.61
C GLY A 601 -21.37 -23.11 8.75
N TRP A 602 -21.31 -22.52 9.94
CA TRP A 602 -20.50 -23.07 11.03
C TRP A 602 -21.20 -24.11 11.92
N MET A 603 -22.52 -24.07 12.07
CA MET A 603 -23.22 -25.04 12.88
C MET A 603 -23.16 -26.43 12.23
N ARG A 604 -22.62 -27.44 12.96
CA ARG A 604 -22.46 -28.79 12.39
C ARG A 604 -23.79 -29.56 12.32
N SER A 605 -24.61 -29.47 13.38
CA SER A 605 -25.90 -30.16 13.45
C SER A 605 -26.94 -29.48 12.57
N ARG A 606 -27.52 -30.25 11.62
CA ARG A 606 -28.65 -29.82 10.81
C ARG A 606 -29.92 -29.58 11.67
N GLU A 607 -30.14 -30.43 12.66
CA GLU A 607 -31.34 -30.34 13.52
C GLU A 607 -31.41 -29.00 14.26
N ALA A 608 -30.24 -28.43 14.67
CA ALA A 608 -30.17 -27.14 15.30
C ALA A 608 -30.48 -25.97 14.32
N LEU A 609 -30.31 -26.16 13.00
CA LEU A 609 -30.59 -25.15 11.97
C LEU A 609 -32.09 -25.05 11.62
N LEU A 610 -32.87 -26.13 11.76
CA LEU A 610 -34.29 -26.15 11.38
C LEU A 610 -35.13 -25.08 12.12
N PRO A 611 -35.02 -24.96 13.49
CA PRO A 611 -35.73 -23.92 14.21
C PRO A 611 -35.38 -22.50 13.76
N ILE A 612 -34.09 -22.24 13.43
CA ILE A 612 -33.60 -20.92 12.96
C ILE A 612 -34.27 -20.57 11.62
N MET A 613 -34.27 -21.51 10.67
CA MET A 613 -34.92 -21.30 9.37
C MET A 613 -36.42 -21.06 9.53
N GLU A 614 -37.08 -21.72 10.49
CA GLU A 614 -38.49 -21.46 10.79
C GLU A 614 -38.73 -20.07 11.39
N GLN A 615 -37.84 -19.59 12.27
CA GLN A 615 -37.92 -18.26 12.81
C GLN A 615 -37.73 -17.20 11.71
N VAL A 616 -36.75 -17.40 10.78
CA VAL A 616 -36.57 -16.55 9.62
C VAL A 616 -37.81 -16.53 8.72
N ALA A 617 -38.44 -17.69 8.49
CA ALA A 617 -39.67 -17.76 7.72
C ALA A 617 -40.81 -17.00 8.36
N ARG A 618 -40.96 -17.07 9.69
CA ARG A 618 -41.98 -16.31 10.44
C ARG A 618 -41.72 -14.83 10.37
N ALA A 619 -40.49 -14.42 10.60
CA ALA A 619 -40.08 -13.02 10.53
C ALA A 619 -40.28 -12.42 9.12
N ALA A 620 -39.94 -13.17 8.08
CA ALA A 620 -40.15 -12.76 6.68
C ALA A 620 -41.62 -12.54 6.33
N PHE A 621 -42.52 -13.32 6.96
CA PHE A 621 -43.98 -13.16 6.80
C PHE A 621 -44.52 -11.89 7.48
N THR A 622 -43.98 -11.52 8.63
CA THR A 622 -44.42 -10.36 9.44
C THR A 622 -43.69 -9.07 9.10
N ALA A 623 -42.68 -9.13 8.20
CA ALA A 623 -41.87 -7.97 7.83
C ALA A 623 -42.63 -7.04 6.86
N GLY A 624 -42.91 -5.82 7.31
CA GLY A 624 -43.62 -4.77 6.56
C GLY A 624 -45.12 -4.69 6.85
N ASP A 625 -45.76 -3.65 6.29
CA ASP A 625 -47.19 -3.35 6.51
C ASP A 625 -48.12 -4.26 5.70
N ASP A 626 -47.61 -4.80 4.58
CA ASP A 626 -48.37 -5.72 3.74
C ASP A 626 -47.97 -7.19 3.98
N ILE A 627 -48.95 -8.01 4.24
CA ILE A 627 -48.82 -9.46 4.38
C ILE A 627 -48.55 -10.10 3.03
N ASP A 628 -47.24 -10.28 2.68
CA ASP A 628 -46.83 -10.94 1.45
C ASP A 628 -46.23 -12.36 1.74
N PRO A 629 -46.99 -13.43 1.45
CA PRO A 629 -46.55 -14.80 1.61
C PRO A 629 -45.37 -15.20 0.73
N ILE A 630 -45.10 -14.45 -0.32
CA ILE A 630 -44.01 -14.75 -1.27
C ILE A 630 -42.67 -14.69 -0.55
N ARG A 631 -42.47 -13.70 0.32
CA ARG A 631 -41.21 -13.46 1.06
C ARG A 631 -40.80 -14.63 1.96
N CYS A 632 -41.78 -15.36 2.55
CA CYS A 632 -41.52 -16.51 3.43
C CYS A 632 -41.56 -17.86 2.70
N SER A 633 -42.04 -17.90 1.45
CA SER A 633 -42.34 -19.15 0.71
C SER A 633 -41.09 -20.02 0.58
N LEU A 634 -39.91 -19.42 0.22
CA LEU A 634 -38.70 -20.20 0.04
C LEU A 634 -38.22 -20.88 1.34
N PHE A 635 -38.35 -20.23 2.49
CA PHE A 635 -37.91 -20.76 3.78
C PHE A 635 -38.78 -21.91 4.26
N TYR A 636 -40.14 -21.79 4.17
CA TYR A 636 -41.04 -22.88 4.51
C TYR A 636 -40.90 -24.08 3.57
N LEU A 637 -40.61 -23.86 2.29
CA LEU A 637 -40.41 -24.95 1.35
C LEU A 637 -39.04 -25.62 1.52
N ALA A 638 -38.01 -24.86 1.91
CA ALA A 638 -36.74 -25.42 2.35
C ALA A 638 -36.90 -26.40 3.52
N LEU A 639 -37.76 -26.05 4.48
CA LEU A 639 -38.14 -26.94 5.61
C LEU A 639 -39.03 -28.10 5.23
N LYS A 640 -39.44 -28.26 3.95
CA LYS A 640 -40.40 -29.24 3.48
C LYS A 640 -41.75 -29.14 4.19
N LYS A 641 -42.22 -27.90 4.52
CA LYS A 641 -43.50 -27.65 5.23
C LYS A 641 -44.53 -26.95 4.31
N PRO A 642 -45.00 -27.56 3.20
CA PRO A 642 -45.94 -26.92 2.27
C PRO A 642 -47.29 -26.63 2.91
N GLN A 643 -47.72 -27.41 3.89
CA GLN A 643 -49.00 -27.20 4.60
C GLN A 643 -48.96 -25.95 5.48
N MET A 644 -47.83 -25.65 6.09
CA MET A 644 -47.66 -24.39 6.82
C MET A 644 -47.73 -23.18 5.87
N LEU A 645 -47.05 -23.28 4.73
CA LEU A 645 -47.14 -22.26 3.70
C LEU A 645 -48.58 -22.08 3.18
N LYS A 646 -49.33 -23.18 2.97
CA LYS A 646 -50.74 -23.10 2.59
C LYS A 646 -51.58 -22.35 3.62
N SER A 647 -51.31 -22.56 4.93
CA SER A 647 -51.98 -21.85 6.03
C SER A 647 -51.62 -20.33 6.03
N VAL A 648 -50.39 -20.00 5.69
CA VAL A 648 -49.93 -18.60 5.52
C VAL A 648 -50.69 -17.96 4.35
N TRP A 649 -50.76 -18.62 3.19
CA TRP A 649 -51.51 -18.13 2.04
C TRP A 649 -52.98 -17.89 2.31
N ARG A 650 -53.64 -18.69 3.16
CA ARG A 650 -55.04 -18.45 3.58
C ARG A 650 -55.23 -17.15 4.33
N ARG A 651 -54.18 -16.65 5.04
CA ARG A 651 -54.26 -15.41 5.81
C ARG A 651 -54.01 -14.16 4.96
N ALA A 652 -53.37 -14.31 3.78
CA ALA A 652 -53.10 -13.23 2.86
C ALA A 652 -54.35 -12.86 2.04
N VAL A 653 -55.39 -12.38 2.68
CA VAL A 653 -56.67 -11.99 2.06
C VAL A 653 -56.42 -10.78 1.18
N GLY A 654 -56.87 -10.86 -0.10
CA GLY A 654 -56.68 -9.79 -1.08
C GLY A 654 -55.45 -9.91 -1.98
N HIS A 655 -54.57 -10.85 -1.71
CA HIS A 655 -53.42 -11.08 -2.60
C HIS A 655 -53.83 -11.70 -3.93
N PRO A 656 -53.42 -11.18 -5.11
CA PRO A 656 -53.87 -11.60 -6.45
C PRO A 656 -53.62 -13.06 -6.78
N ASP A 657 -52.59 -13.69 -6.18
CA ASP A 657 -52.24 -15.09 -6.39
C ASP A 657 -52.81 -16.04 -5.32
N GLN A 658 -53.53 -15.53 -4.31
CA GLN A 658 -53.98 -16.31 -3.15
C GLN A 658 -54.73 -17.61 -3.53
N SER A 659 -55.80 -17.50 -4.34
CA SER A 659 -56.61 -18.63 -4.71
C SER A 659 -55.85 -19.69 -5.54
N LYS A 660 -55.00 -19.21 -6.45
CA LYS A 660 -54.14 -20.06 -7.26
C LYS A 660 -53.11 -20.83 -6.44
N MET A 661 -52.49 -20.14 -5.48
CA MET A 661 -51.48 -20.77 -4.62
C MET A 661 -52.09 -21.77 -3.62
N ILE A 662 -53.25 -21.46 -3.03
CA ILE A 662 -53.93 -22.39 -2.13
C ILE A 662 -54.35 -23.68 -2.88
N ALA A 663 -54.88 -23.55 -4.11
CA ALA A 663 -55.18 -24.67 -4.95
C ALA A 663 -53.92 -25.48 -5.33
N PHE A 664 -52.86 -24.80 -5.79
CA PHE A 664 -51.60 -25.46 -6.19
C PHE A 664 -50.94 -26.20 -5.02
N LEU A 665 -50.81 -25.56 -3.84
CA LEU A 665 -50.27 -26.18 -2.62
C LEU A 665 -51.17 -27.29 -2.04
N GLY A 666 -52.35 -27.49 -2.60
CA GLY A 666 -53.28 -28.60 -2.23
C GLY A 666 -52.95 -29.94 -2.89
N HIS A 667 -52.08 -29.93 -3.91
CA HIS A 667 -51.66 -31.14 -4.61
C HIS A 667 -50.59 -31.93 -3.87
N ASP A 668 -50.47 -33.22 -4.20
CA ASP A 668 -49.41 -34.05 -3.66
C ASP A 668 -48.13 -33.98 -4.52
N PHE A 669 -47.09 -33.33 -3.99
CA PHE A 669 -45.79 -33.19 -4.64
C PHE A 669 -44.87 -34.43 -4.51
N SER A 670 -45.40 -35.55 -3.94
CA SER A 670 -44.77 -36.85 -4.11
C SER A 670 -44.94 -37.38 -5.54
N GLU A 671 -46.05 -36.98 -6.22
CA GLU A 671 -46.30 -37.33 -7.61
C GLU A 671 -45.40 -36.54 -8.57
N GLU A 672 -44.83 -37.25 -9.54
CA GLU A 672 -43.90 -36.66 -10.53
C GLU A 672 -44.53 -35.53 -11.35
N ARG A 673 -45.82 -35.71 -11.76
CA ARG A 673 -46.53 -34.70 -12.54
C ARG A 673 -46.60 -33.30 -11.85
N TRP A 674 -46.77 -33.29 -10.52
CA TRP A 674 -46.84 -32.02 -9.78
C TRP A 674 -45.49 -31.43 -9.49
N ARG A 675 -44.43 -32.27 -9.34
CA ARG A 675 -43.04 -31.79 -9.31
C ARG A 675 -42.66 -31.11 -10.61
N VAL A 676 -42.92 -31.75 -11.75
CA VAL A 676 -42.67 -31.17 -13.08
C VAL A 676 -43.50 -29.88 -13.31
N ALA A 677 -44.74 -29.85 -12.83
CA ALA A 677 -45.55 -28.61 -12.92
C ALA A 677 -44.95 -27.48 -12.06
N ALA A 678 -44.46 -27.77 -10.85
CA ALA A 678 -43.76 -26.80 -10.02
C ALA A 678 -42.50 -26.27 -10.69
N GLN A 679 -41.67 -27.16 -11.28
CA GLN A 679 -40.45 -26.75 -12.02
C GLN A 679 -40.77 -25.88 -13.24
N LYS A 680 -41.81 -26.19 -14.03
CA LYS A 680 -42.26 -25.34 -15.15
C LYS A 680 -42.70 -23.95 -14.67
N ASN A 681 -43.41 -23.88 -13.54
CA ASN A 681 -43.80 -22.59 -12.96
C ASN A 681 -42.59 -21.83 -12.45
N ALA A 682 -41.56 -22.50 -11.90
CA ALA A 682 -40.33 -21.87 -11.52
C ALA A 682 -39.62 -21.18 -12.71
N TYR A 683 -39.49 -21.87 -13.85
CA TYR A 683 -38.92 -21.28 -15.07
C TYR A 683 -39.76 -20.11 -15.60
N ALA A 684 -41.10 -20.19 -15.49
CA ALA A 684 -41.97 -19.05 -15.85
C ALA A 684 -41.75 -17.85 -14.92
N LEU A 685 -41.54 -18.08 -13.61
CA LEU A 685 -41.22 -17.03 -12.64
C LEU A 685 -39.86 -16.42 -12.88
N MET A 686 -38.87 -17.22 -13.30
CA MET A 686 -37.57 -16.73 -13.71
C MET A 686 -37.64 -15.78 -14.89
N SER A 687 -38.43 -16.10 -15.90
CA SER A 687 -38.66 -15.21 -17.06
C SER A 687 -39.30 -13.86 -16.66
N GLN A 688 -40.06 -13.84 -15.56
CA GLN A 688 -40.65 -12.66 -14.94
C GLN A 688 -39.70 -11.94 -13.94
N ARG A 689 -38.46 -12.41 -13.77
CA ARG A 689 -37.50 -11.92 -12.80
C ARG A 689 -37.94 -12.00 -11.32
N ARG A 690 -38.88 -12.91 -11.00
CA ARG A 690 -39.36 -13.17 -9.63
C ARG A 690 -38.49 -14.30 -9.00
N PHE A 691 -37.21 -14.05 -8.81
CA PHE A 691 -36.20 -15.09 -8.53
C PHE A 691 -36.41 -15.79 -7.20
N GLU A 692 -36.69 -15.08 -6.09
CA GLU A 692 -36.97 -15.69 -4.80
C GLU A 692 -38.14 -16.65 -4.86
N PHE A 693 -39.19 -16.26 -5.59
CA PHE A 693 -40.36 -17.09 -5.75
C PHE A 693 -40.10 -18.27 -6.69
N ALA A 694 -39.24 -18.10 -7.69
CA ALA A 694 -38.79 -19.20 -8.54
C ALA A 694 -38.00 -20.24 -7.73
N VAL A 695 -37.11 -19.81 -6.82
CA VAL A 695 -36.38 -20.70 -5.88
C VAL A 695 -37.37 -21.52 -5.06
N ALA A 696 -38.41 -20.88 -4.52
CA ALA A 696 -39.46 -21.57 -3.76
C ALA A 696 -40.12 -22.66 -4.60
N PHE A 697 -40.47 -22.42 -5.86
CA PHE A 697 -41.07 -23.41 -6.74
C PHE A 697 -40.12 -24.53 -7.18
N PHE A 698 -38.83 -24.26 -7.34
CA PHE A 698 -37.82 -25.29 -7.54
C PHE A 698 -37.73 -26.24 -6.34
N LEU A 699 -37.75 -25.69 -5.10
CA LEU A 699 -37.75 -26.49 -3.88
C LEU A 699 -39.02 -27.36 -3.78
N LEU A 700 -40.20 -26.81 -4.13
CA LEU A 700 -41.45 -27.53 -4.18
C LEU A 700 -41.43 -28.68 -5.20
N GLY A 701 -40.78 -28.47 -6.34
CA GLY A 701 -40.51 -29.44 -7.37
C GLY A 701 -39.34 -30.41 -7.08
N ASN A 702 -38.81 -30.41 -5.86
CA ASN A 702 -37.64 -31.20 -5.42
C ASN A 702 -36.38 -31.03 -6.30
N ALA A 703 -36.24 -29.85 -6.90
CA ALA A 703 -35.09 -29.47 -7.77
C ALA A 703 -34.13 -28.57 -7.02
N LEU A 704 -33.49 -29.06 -5.96
CA LEU A 704 -32.61 -28.32 -5.09
C LEU A 704 -31.41 -27.73 -5.86
N SER A 705 -30.85 -28.47 -6.83
CA SER A 705 -29.72 -27.97 -7.64
C SER A 705 -30.05 -26.73 -8.44
N ASP A 706 -31.29 -26.66 -9.03
CA ASP A 706 -31.75 -25.52 -9.77
C ASP A 706 -32.05 -24.34 -8.83
N ALA A 707 -32.64 -24.60 -7.67
CA ALA A 707 -32.88 -23.60 -6.63
C ALA A 707 -31.57 -22.92 -6.18
N VAL A 708 -30.55 -23.68 -5.90
CA VAL A 708 -29.22 -23.21 -5.51
C VAL A 708 -28.57 -22.39 -6.66
N HIS A 709 -28.68 -22.88 -7.90
CA HIS A 709 -28.13 -22.15 -9.05
C HIS A 709 -28.77 -20.75 -9.19
N VAL A 710 -30.08 -20.62 -8.99
CA VAL A 710 -30.74 -19.32 -9.02
C VAL A 710 -30.29 -18.42 -7.87
N CYS A 711 -30.12 -18.96 -6.65
CA CYS A 711 -29.61 -18.19 -5.51
C CYS A 711 -28.23 -17.58 -5.81
N VAL A 712 -27.33 -18.35 -6.39
CA VAL A 712 -25.97 -17.87 -6.68
C VAL A 712 -25.95 -16.93 -7.89
N ARG A 713 -26.60 -17.30 -9.00
CA ARG A 713 -26.43 -16.56 -10.28
C ARG A 713 -27.39 -15.37 -10.43
N GLN A 714 -28.56 -15.40 -9.82
CA GLN A 714 -29.58 -14.35 -9.99
C GLN A 714 -29.73 -13.48 -8.73
N LEU A 715 -29.67 -14.08 -7.54
CA LEU A 715 -29.75 -13.36 -6.28
C LEU A 715 -28.37 -12.94 -5.72
N ASN A 716 -27.29 -13.47 -6.28
CA ASN A 716 -25.91 -13.24 -5.83
C ASN A 716 -25.71 -13.51 -4.32
N ASP A 717 -26.41 -14.56 -3.80
CA ASP A 717 -26.38 -14.92 -2.38
C ASP A 717 -25.93 -16.39 -2.21
N VAL A 718 -24.61 -16.58 -2.05
CA VAL A 718 -23.98 -17.87 -1.82
C VAL A 718 -24.37 -18.42 -0.43
N ALA A 719 -24.56 -17.55 0.56
CA ALA A 719 -24.95 -17.95 1.92
C ALA A 719 -26.38 -18.53 1.93
N LEU A 720 -27.30 -17.95 1.15
CA LEU A 720 -28.66 -18.49 0.97
C LEU A 720 -28.61 -19.88 0.31
N ALA A 721 -27.78 -20.05 -0.70
CA ALA A 721 -27.59 -21.35 -1.35
C ALA A 721 -27.10 -22.42 -0.38
N ILE A 722 -26.10 -22.08 0.48
CA ILE A 722 -25.61 -22.94 1.56
C ILE A 722 -26.73 -23.28 2.55
N ALA A 723 -27.47 -22.28 3.02
CA ALA A 723 -28.55 -22.49 3.98
C ALA A 723 -29.66 -23.40 3.44
N LEU A 724 -30.08 -23.21 2.19
CA LEU A 724 -31.06 -24.05 1.54
C LEU A 724 -30.59 -25.49 1.36
N ALA A 725 -29.34 -25.68 0.92
CA ALA A 725 -28.74 -27.00 0.77
C ALA A 725 -28.70 -27.75 2.12
N ARG A 726 -28.18 -27.07 3.18
CA ARG A 726 -28.09 -27.63 4.54
C ARG A 726 -29.43 -28.01 5.15
N VAL A 727 -30.46 -27.23 4.92
CA VAL A 727 -31.81 -27.47 5.48
C VAL A 727 -32.61 -28.50 4.68
N PHE A 728 -32.50 -28.43 3.34
CA PHE A 728 -33.32 -29.29 2.47
C PHE A 728 -32.82 -30.73 2.38
N GLU A 729 -31.51 -30.95 2.39
CA GLU A 729 -30.92 -32.30 2.44
C GLU A 729 -31.19 -32.95 3.81
N ASN A 730 -31.27 -34.27 3.86
CA ASN A 730 -31.54 -35.00 5.11
C ASN A 730 -30.25 -35.32 5.90
N GLU A 731 -29.11 -34.99 5.36
CA GLU A 731 -27.78 -35.24 5.93
C GLU A 731 -27.14 -33.90 6.36
N ASP A 732 -26.32 -33.96 7.42
CA ASP A 732 -25.58 -32.77 7.88
C ASP A 732 -24.65 -32.15 6.80
N GLN A 733 -24.08 -33.02 5.94
CA GLN A 733 -23.20 -32.64 4.84
C GLN A 733 -23.58 -33.43 3.56
N GLY A 734 -24.74 -33.12 3.00
CA GLY A 734 -25.24 -33.79 1.82
C GLY A 734 -24.48 -33.50 0.53
N PRO A 735 -24.75 -34.23 -0.55
CA PRO A 735 -24.02 -34.13 -1.81
C PRO A 735 -24.22 -32.79 -2.53
N VAL A 736 -25.40 -32.19 -2.43
CA VAL A 736 -25.66 -30.86 -3.04
C VAL A 736 -24.92 -29.77 -2.26
N PHE A 737 -24.93 -29.85 -0.93
CA PHE A 737 -24.15 -28.95 -0.08
C PHE A 737 -22.66 -28.97 -0.44
N LYS A 738 -22.05 -30.15 -0.55
CA LYS A 738 -20.63 -30.29 -0.95
C LYS A 738 -20.39 -29.76 -2.37
N ARG A 739 -21.35 -29.92 -3.28
CA ARG A 739 -21.28 -29.36 -4.63
C ARG A 739 -21.32 -27.83 -4.60
N VAL A 740 -22.21 -27.25 -3.77
CA VAL A 740 -22.30 -25.79 -3.56
C VAL A 740 -20.96 -25.23 -3.10
N LEU A 741 -20.32 -25.89 -2.14
CA LEU A 741 -19.00 -25.47 -1.64
C LEU A 741 -17.96 -25.46 -2.76
N ARG A 742 -17.84 -26.55 -3.53
CA ARG A 742 -16.82 -26.65 -4.61
C ARG A 742 -17.09 -25.74 -5.78
N GLN A 743 -18.34 -25.64 -6.25
CA GLN A 743 -18.67 -24.93 -7.49
C GLN A 743 -18.92 -23.43 -7.30
N TYR A 744 -19.29 -23.00 -6.10
CA TYR A 744 -19.70 -21.62 -5.85
C TYR A 744 -18.98 -20.98 -4.66
N ALA A 745 -18.89 -21.63 -3.50
CA ALA A 745 -18.29 -21.01 -2.31
C ALA A 745 -16.78 -20.81 -2.45
N VAL A 746 -16.03 -21.81 -2.90
CA VAL A 746 -14.59 -21.73 -3.11
C VAL A 746 -14.24 -20.69 -4.20
N PRO A 747 -14.82 -20.70 -5.42
CA PRO A 747 -14.58 -19.65 -6.40
C PRO A 747 -14.97 -18.27 -5.89
N HIS A 748 -16.10 -18.13 -5.20
CA HIS A 748 -16.52 -16.85 -4.62
C HIS A 748 -15.51 -16.31 -3.59
N ALA A 749 -14.96 -17.18 -2.75
CA ALA A 749 -13.91 -16.80 -1.80
C ALA A 749 -12.64 -16.28 -2.52
N HIS A 750 -12.26 -16.91 -3.63
CA HIS A 750 -11.15 -16.44 -4.46
C HIS A 750 -11.46 -15.11 -5.17
N GLU A 751 -12.70 -14.94 -5.66
CA GLU A 751 -13.14 -13.69 -6.32
C GLU A 751 -13.25 -12.51 -5.35
N THR A 752 -13.67 -12.76 -4.11
CA THR A 752 -13.84 -11.72 -3.07
C THR A 752 -12.61 -11.52 -2.19
N GLY A 753 -11.60 -12.37 -2.27
CA GLY A 753 -10.44 -12.33 -1.39
C GLY A 753 -10.71 -12.84 0.04
N ASP A 754 -11.84 -13.49 0.28
CA ASP A 754 -12.24 -13.96 1.61
C ASP A 754 -11.54 -15.30 1.96
N ARG A 755 -10.33 -15.20 2.50
CA ARG A 755 -9.52 -16.32 2.93
C ARG A 755 -10.19 -17.14 4.06
N TRP A 756 -10.93 -16.47 4.94
CA TRP A 756 -11.64 -17.11 6.04
C TRP A 756 -12.74 -18.03 5.53
N PHE A 757 -13.54 -17.56 4.60
CA PHE A 757 -14.63 -18.31 4.00
C PHE A 757 -14.12 -19.45 3.13
N GLY A 758 -13.06 -19.21 2.33
CA GLY A 758 -12.43 -20.24 1.51
C GLY A 758 -11.82 -21.36 2.34
N MET A 759 -11.09 -21.03 3.40
CA MET A 759 -10.49 -21.99 4.33
C MET A 759 -11.55 -22.85 5.02
N TRP A 760 -12.65 -22.25 5.49
CA TRP A 760 -13.79 -23.00 6.04
C TRP A 760 -14.39 -23.96 5.02
N ALA A 761 -14.59 -23.53 3.79
CA ALA A 761 -15.15 -24.38 2.73
C ALA A 761 -14.28 -25.61 2.45
N HIS A 762 -12.95 -25.43 2.34
CA HIS A 762 -12.01 -26.53 2.17
C HIS A 762 -11.97 -27.49 3.36
N LEU A 763 -12.05 -26.97 4.61
CA LEU A 763 -12.12 -27.82 5.81
C LEU A 763 -13.38 -28.72 5.80
N VAL A 764 -14.52 -28.15 5.46
CA VAL A 764 -15.79 -28.91 5.38
C VAL A 764 -15.73 -29.98 4.28
N LEU A 765 -15.02 -29.69 3.18
CA LEU A 765 -14.79 -30.62 2.08
C LEU A 765 -13.76 -31.72 2.41
N GLY A 766 -12.99 -31.59 3.50
CA GLY A 766 -11.86 -32.45 3.84
C GLY A 766 -10.60 -32.23 3.01
N GLU A 767 -10.54 -31.10 2.33
CA GLU A 767 -9.40 -30.68 1.48
C GLU A 767 -8.39 -29.87 2.31
N TYR A 768 -7.74 -30.55 3.28
CA TYR A 768 -6.92 -29.89 4.32
C TYR A 768 -5.70 -29.15 3.77
N ALA A 769 -5.06 -29.69 2.73
CA ALA A 769 -3.93 -29.02 2.08
C ALA A 769 -4.35 -27.66 1.47
N GLU A 770 -5.50 -27.64 0.81
CA GLU A 770 -6.03 -26.39 0.23
C GLU A 770 -6.43 -25.39 1.33
N ALA A 771 -6.96 -25.88 2.47
CA ALA A 771 -7.23 -25.01 3.61
C ALA A 771 -5.95 -24.32 4.16
N VAL A 772 -4.82 -25.05 4.22
CA VAL A 772 -3.51 -24.46 4.57
C VAL A 772 -3.02 -23.51 3.48
N HIS A 773 -3.25 -23.83 2.20
CA HIS A 773 -2.88 -22.97 1.09
C HIS A 773 -3.61 -21.61 1.11
N MET A 774 -4.84 -21.55 1.62
CA MET A 774 -5.55 -20.27 1.84
C MET A 774 -4.81 -19.33 2.80
N ILE A 775 -3.96 -19.85 3.69
CA ILE A 775 -3.12 -19.05 4.59
C ILE A 775 -1.77 -18.74 3.95
N THR A 776 -1.17 -19.71 3.24
CA THR A 776 0.24 -19.70 2.86
C THR A 776 0.51 -19.32 1.40
N LYS A 777 -0.53 -19.19 0.57
CA LYS A 777 -0.38 -18.86 -0.84
C LYS A 777 -1.21 -17.63 -1.22
N PRO A 778 -0.81 -16.87 -2.26
CA PRO A 778 -1.65 -15.81 -2.81
C PRO A 778 -2.92 -16.41 -3.42
N LEU A 779 -4.03 -15.69 -3.30
CA LEU A 779 -5.24 -16.00 -4.05
C LEU A 779 -5.01 -15.61 -5.52
N SER A 780 -5.67 -16.26 -6.46
CA SER A 780 -5.35 -16.15 -7.88
C SER A 780 -5.30 -14.71 -8.39
N SER A 781 -4.35 -14.44 -9.28
CA SER A 781 -3.97 -13.15 -9.88
C SER A 781 -5.03 -12.48 -10.78
N SER A 782 -6.23 -13.03 -10.92
CA SER A 782 -7.24 -12.52 -11.86
C SER A 782 -8.05 -11.32 -11.35
N VAL A 783 -7.97 -10.98 -10.08
CA VAL A 783 -8.68 -9.84 -9.51
C VAL A 783 -7.68 -8.72 -9.25
N SER A 784 -7.77 -7.70 -10.08
CA SER A 784 -6.93 -6.52 -10.03
C SER A 784 -7.49 -5.49 -9.07
N GLY A 785 -6.87 -5.35 -7.92
CA GLY A 785 -7.13 -4.25 -7.00
C GLY A 785 -6.06 -4.18 -5.92
N PRO A 786 -5.64 -2.98 -5.53
CA PRO A 786 -4.68 -2.81 -4.45
C PRO A 786 -5.26 -3.35 -3.14
N LEU A 787 -4.46 -4.08 -2.38
CA LEU A 787 -4.80 -4.68 -1.07
C LEU A 787 -5.88 -5.77 -1.09
N PHE A 788 -6.35 -6.19 -2.25
CA PHE A 788 -7.40 -7.20 -2.39
C PHE A 788 -7.07 -8.52 -1.68
N ASP A 789 -5.84 -8.95 -1.75
CA ASP A 789 -5.37 -10.26 -1.25
C ASP A 789 -4.50 -10.15 0.01
N LEU A 790 -4.52 -9.00 0.72
CA LEU A 790 -3.74 -8.87 1.95
C LEU A 790 -4.38 -9.70 3.06
N PRO A 791 -3.69 -10.75 3.57
CA PRO A 791 -4.28 -11.64 4.58
C PRO A 791 -4.40 -10.95 5.94
N ASP A 792 -5.45 -11.28 6.68
CA ASP A 792 -5.59 -10.87 8.07
C ASP A 792 -4.51 -11.57 8.93
N PRO A 793 -3.71 -10.83 9.72
CA PRO A 793 -2.69 -11.45 10.58
C PRO A 793 -3.23 -12.53 11.53
N SER A 794 -4.48 -12.44 11.96
CA SER A 794 -5.08 -13.45 12.85
C SER A 794 -5.27 -14.83 12.20
N LEU A 795 -5.11 -14.97 10.87
CA LEU A 795 -5.02 -16.26 10.20
C LEU A 795 -3.87 -17.13 10.73
N LEU A 796 -2.81 -16.50 11.25
CA LEU A 796 -1.70 -17.21 11.88
C LEU A 796 -2.15 -18.05 13.10
N MET A 797 -3.16 -17.59 13.82
CA MET A 797 -3.73 -18.36 14.95
C MET A 797 -4.43 -19.63 14.49
N VAL A 798 -5.02 -19.64 13.29
CA VAL A 798 -5.59 -20.87 12.70
C VAL A 798 -4.46 -21.78 12.23
N LEU A 799 -3.38 -21.24 11.68
CA LEU A 799 -2.20 -22.04 11.32
C LEU A 799 -1.60 -22.71 12.56
N GLU A 800 -1.51 -22.00 13.69
CA GLU A 800 -1.08 -22.58 14.97
C GLU A 800 -2.01 -23.71 15.45
N TYR A 801 -3.32 -23.56 15.27
CA TYR A 801 -4.27 -24.64 15.53
C TYR A 801 -4.03 -25.84 14.60
N PHE A 802 -3.83 -25.62 13.30
CA PHE A 802 -3.56 -26.66 12.33
C PHE A 802 -2.26 -27.41 12.61
N LYS A 803 -1.24 -26.71 13.08
CA LYS A 803 0.06 -27.31 13.46
C LYS A 803 -0.08 -28.44 14.51
N ARG A 804 -1.08 -28.35 15.38
CA ARG A 804 -1.38 -29.39 16.39
C ARG A 804 -2.05 -30.62 15.79
N HIS A 805 -2.47 -30.59 14.51
CA HIS A 805 -3.16 -31.66 13.82
C HIS A 805 -2.28 -32.27 12.73
N TYR A 806 -1.97 -33.55 12.83
CA TYR A 806 -1.07 -34.26 11.94
C TYR A 806 -1.37 -34.11 10.45
N TRP A 807 -2.66 -34.05 10.06
CA TRP A 807 -3.08 -33.90 8.66
C TRP A 807 -2.75 -32.56 8.02
N CYS A 808 -2.47 -31.53 8.80
CA CYS A 808 -2.05 -30.24 8.30
C CYS A 808 -0.53 -30.12 8.20
N TYR A 809 0.19 -30.77 9.10
CA TYR A 809 1.66 -30.68 9.18
C TYR A 809 2.34 -31.22 7.92
N ALA A 810 1.71 -32.19 7.25
CA ALA A 810 2.23 -32.76 5.99
C ALA A 810 2.13 -31.79 4.78
N ALA A 811 1.32 -30.74 4.87
CA ALA A 811 1.07 -29.79 3.78
C ALA A 811 2.04 -28.60 3.76
N LEU A 812 2.81 -28.38 4.84
CA LEU A 812 3.68 -27.21 4.99
C LEU A 812 5.11 -27.64 5.34
N SER A 813 6.09 -27.19 4.56
CA SER A 813 7.49 -27.43 4.89
C SER A 813 7.92 -26.54 6.08
N PRO A 814 8.89 -26.96 6.91
CA PRO A 814 9.39 -26.12 8.01
C PRO A 814 9.94 -24.77 7.57
N GLN A 815 10.49 -24.70 6.36
CA GLN A 815 11.00 -23.44 5.78
C GLN A 815 9.84 -22.51 5.41
N ASP A 816 8.77 -23.05 4.78
CA ASP A 816 7.62 -22.26 4.42
C ASP A 816 6.84 -21.81 5.66
N GLU A 817 6.79 -22.65 6.72
CA GLU A 817 6.23 -22.24 8.00
C GLU A 817 6.96 -21.05 8.58
N THR A 818 8.31 -21.11 8.66
CA THR A 818 9.11 -20.00 9.19
C THR A 818 8.93 -18.72 8.39
N ARG A 819 8.92 -18.81 7.05
CA ARG A 819 8.65 -17.67 6.15
C ARG A 819 7.25 -17.09 6.36
N CYS A 820 6.27 -17.96 6.51
CA CYS A 820 4.88 -17.57 6.75
C CYS A 820 4.74 -16.81 8.08
N VAL A 821 5.33 -17.34 9.16
CA VAL A 821 5.30 -16.68 10.48
C VAL A 821 5.99 -15.31 10.44
N ALA A 822 7.16 -15.23 9.82
CA ALA A 822 7.89 -13.98 9.66
C ALA A 822 7.07 -12.96 8.86
N PHE A 823 6.42 -13.38 7.77
CA PHE A 823 5.53 -12.55 6.97
C PHE A 823 4.36 -11.99 7.78
N TYR A 824 3.63 -12.83 8.53
CA TYR A 824 2.51 -12.37 9.35
C TYR A 824 2.96 -11.47 10.52
N ALA A 825 4.14 -11.71 11.10
CA ALA A 825 4.72 -10.82 12.10
C ALA A 825 5.06 -9.44 11.49
N GLN A 826 5.59 -9.40 10.26
CA GLN A 826 5.79 -8.15 9.53
C GLN A 826 4.46 -7.44 9.23
N LEU A 827 3.39 -8.17 8.90
CA LEU A 827 2.07 -7.56 8.73
C LEU A 827 1.56 -6.91 10.03
N LEU A 828 1.77 -7.55 11.18
CA LEU A 828 1.44 -6.97 12.48
C LEU A 828 2.24 -5.69 12.74
N SER A 829 3.54 -5.70 12.47
CA SER A 829 4.41 -4.53 12.60
C SER A 829 3.92 -3.38 11.71
N ARG A 830 3.67 -3.64 10.43
CA ARG A 830 3.19 -2.62 9.48
C ARG A 830 1.82 -2.02 9.87
N THR A 831 1.01 -2.73 10.65
CA THR A 831 -0.25 -2.19 11.22
C THR A 831 -0.05 -1.47 12.56
N GLY A 832 1.20 -1.29 13.03
CA GLY A 832 1.54 -0.66 14.31
C GLY A 832 1.37 -1.57 15.53
N CYS A 833 1.21 -2.89 15.31
CA CYS A 833 1.10 -3.91 16.35
C CYS A 833 2.42 -4.65 16.58
N ASP A 834 3.55 -3.93 16.60
CA ASP A 834 4.92 -4.47 16.70
C ASP A 834 5.10 -5.41 17.89
N LEU A 835 4.58 -5.04 19.06
CA LEU A 835 4.69 -5.84 20.28
C LEU A 835 3.95 -7.17 20.16
N VAL A 836 2.81 -7.20 19.45
CA VAL A 836 2.08 -8.43 19.17
C VAL A 836 2.88 -9.32 18.22
N GLY A 837 3.46 -8.74 17.17
CA GLY A 837 4.34 -9.44 16.22
C GLY A 837 5.56 -10.05 16.91
N LEU A 838 6.21 -9.27 17.79
CA LEU A 838 7.35 -9.74 18.58
C LEU A 838 6.99 -10.88 19.55
N ALA A 839 5.86 -10.77 20.23
CA ALA A 839 5.34 -11.82 21.10
C ALA A 839 5.08 -13.12 20.34
N MET A 840 4.54 -13.01 19.13
CA MET A 840 4.33 -14.15 18.24
C MET A 840 5.64 -14.83 17.85
N LEU A 841 6.62 -14.07 17.36
CA LEU A 841 7.95 -14.61 16.98
C LEU A 841 8.66 -15.30 18.16
N ARG A 842 8.48 -14.76 19.37
CA ARG A 842 9.08 -15.33 20.60
C ARG A 842 8.45 -16.66 21.02
N SER A 843 7.19 -16.86 20.76
CA SER A 843 6.40 -18.01 21.22
C SER A 843 6.25 -19.12 20.18
N TRP A 844 6.54 -18.87 18.91
CA TRP A 844 6.41 -19.84 17.82
C TRP A 844 7.55 -20.85 17.81
#